data_08743a7d8e4f62a112797674fd6edd8e
#
_entry.id   08743a7d8e4f62a112797674fd6edd8e
#
_cell.length_a   1.000
_cell.length_b   1.000
_cell.length_c   1.000
_cell.angle_alpha   90.00
_cell.angle_beta   90.00
_cell.angle_gamma   90.00
#
_symmetry.space_group_name_H-M   'P 1'
#
loop_
_entity.id
_entity.type
_entity.pdbx_description
1 polymer ?
#
loop_
_entity_poly.entity_id
_entity_poly.type
_entity_poly.pdbx_seq_one_letter_code
_entity_poly.pdbx_strand_id
1 'polypeptide(L)'
;MQRIGVFVCHCGSNIAATVDVKKVVEIIAKEPGVVHAEDYQYMCSEAGQSRIQEAIREKNLTGVVVCSCSPRMHEATFRKAAEKAGLNPYMVEIANIREHCSWIHKDMQEATEKAVILARAAVAKVNLNAPLQPGESRVTKRALIIGGGIAGIQTALDIADAGYEVDIVEKTPSIGGRMSQLDKTFPTLDCSACILTPKMVEAAAHEKINIYTYSEVEKVSGFVGDFTVDIRKKARSVNMDKCTGCGVCQEKCPSKKIPNEFNRGLNNRTAIYTPFAQAIPNVPVIDRENCLKFKTGKCGVCSKVCQAGAIDYDQQDEIVTQKYGAIVVATGFDTIKLDKYDEYAYSQSKDVITSLELERIMNAAGPTKGHLERLSDGKAPKEIVFIQCVGSRCSDDRGKPYCSKICCMYTAKHTMLIRDKYPDTNVTVFYIDVRTPGKNFDEFYRRAVEQYNVNYIKGQVGKVIPQPDGTLLVQGSDLLDNKQIFKKADMVVLATAIEPNPDVRKIATMLTASIDTNNFLTEAHAKLRPVESPTAGIFLSGVCQGPKDIPETVAQAGAAAVKAIGLLAKDKLTTNPCTAKSDELLCNGCSTCANVCPYGAISYEEKQVNDHGIRETRRVAVVNTALCQGCGACTVACPSGAMDLQGFSNRQIIAEVDAICR
;
A
#
# COMPACT_ATOMS: atom_id res chain seq x y z
N MET A 1 18.98 -33.13 -28.72
CA MET A 1 19.66 -31.90 -28.41
C MET A 1 18.78 -30.76 -28.88
N GLN A 2 18.61 -29.70 -28.08
CA GLN A 2 17.80 -28.53 -28.46
C GLN A 2 18.42 -27.84 -29.67
N ARG A 3 17.63 -27.13 -30.43
CA ARG A 3 18.05 -26.22 -31.52
C ARG A 3 17.87 -24.80 -31.06
N ILE A 4 18.92 -24.19 -30.56
CA ILE A 4 18.87 -22.90 -29.86
C ILE A 4 19.23 -21.75 -30.78
N GLY A 5 18.43 -20.68 -30.78
CA GLY A 5 18.75 -19.38 -31.35
C GLY A 5 19.20 -18.42 -30.26
N VAL A 6 20.31 -17.72 -30.48
CA VAL A 6 20.83 -16.71 -29.57
C VAL A 6 20.77 -15.33 -30.23
N PHE A 7 20.15 -14.36 -29.55
CA PHE A 7 19.91 -13.01 -30.06
C PHE A 7 20.54 -11.98 -29.13
N VAL A 8 21.55 -11.28 -29.61
CA VAL A 8 22.32 -10.32 -28.80
C VAL A 8 21.89 -8.89 -29.09
N CYS A 9 21.40 -8.18 -28.07
CA CYS A 9 20.89 -6.84 -28.18
C CYS A 9 22.01 -5.81 -27.94
N HIS A 10 22.09 -4.77 -28.78
CA HIS A 10 22.97 -3.62 -28.53
C HIS A 10 22.43 -2.70 -27.45
N CYS A 11 21.10 -2.65 -27.25
CA CYS A 11 20.39 -1.68 -26.42
C CYS A 11 20.82 -0.23 -26.71
N GLY A 12 20.92 0.12 -28.01
CA GLY A 12 21.60 1.32 -28.46
C GLY A 12 23.07 1.29 -28.07
N SER A 13 23.50 2.27 -27.31
CA SER A 13 24.86 2.34 -26.74
C SER A 13 25.02 1.71 -25.37
N ASN A 14 23.89 1.34 -24.69
CA ASN A 14 23.95 0.86 -23.31
C ASN A 14 24.69 -0.47 -23.13
N ILE A 15 24.68 -1.34 -24.14
CA ILE A 15 25.43 -2.58 -24.15
C ILE A 15 26.62 -2.44 -25.09
N ALA A 16 26.40 -2.01 -26.36
CA ALA A 16 27.41 -2.01 -27.38
C ALA A 16 28.56 -1.03 -27.16
N ALA A 17 28.43 -0.03 -26.27
CA ALA A 17 29.54 0.84 -25.91
C ALA A 17 30.59 0.17 -25.01
N THR A 18 30.23 -0.94 -24.35
CA THR A 18 31.10 -1.61 -23.37
C THR A 18 31.32 -3.09 -23.69
N VAL A 19 30.38 -3.72 -24.42
CA VAL A 19 30.44 -5.12 -24.83
C VAL A 19 30.65 -5.19 -26.36
N ASP A 20 31.66 -5.93 -26.82
CA ASP A 20 31.81 -6.30 -28.22
C ASP A 20 30.77 -7.35 -28.59
N VAL A 21 29.58 -6.88 -28.98
CA VAL A 21 28.40 -7.69 -29.29
C VAL A 21 28.68 -8.69 -30.40
N LYS A 22 29.47 -8.35 -31.43
CA LYS A 22 29.80 -9.23 -32.53
C LYS A 22 30.68 -10.40 -32.10
N LYS A 23 31.65 -10.12 -31.22
CA LYS A 23 32.50 -11.15 -30.62
C LYS A 23 31.70 -12.09 -29.76
N VAL A 24 30.71 -11.60 -28.99
CA VAL A 24 29.75 -12.46 -28.23
C VAL A 24 29.01 -13.41 -29.18
N VAL A 25 28.44 -12.90 -30.28
CA VAL A 25 27.75 -13.71 -31.30
C VAL A 25 28.68 -14.78 -31.88
N GLU A 26 29.91 -14.40 -32.29
CA GLU A 26 30.88 -15.33 -32.85
C GLU A 26 31.25 -16.50 -31.91
N ILE A 27 31.44 -16.19 -30.63
CA ILE A 27 31.80 -17.19 -29.63
C ILE A 27 30.60 -18.09 -29.32
N ILE A 28 29.43 -17.50 -29.08
CA ILE A 28 28.22 -18.26 -28.67
C ILE A 28 27.67 -19.13 -29.82
N ALA A 29 27.87 -18.73 -31.07
CA ALA A 29 27.51 -19.55 -32.23
C ALA A 29 28.18 -20.94 -32.25
N LYS A 30 29.30 -21.11 -31.53
CA LYS A 30 30.05 -22.36 -31.42
C LYS A 30 29.62 -23.25 -30.24
N GLU A 31 28.72 -22.75 -29.38
CA GLU A 31 28.27 -23.51 -28.21
C GLU A 31 27.36 -24.67 -28.59
N PRO A 32 27.41 -25.80 -27.86
CA PRO A 32 26.60 -26.98 -28.16
C PRO A 32 25.09 -26.68 -28.14
N GLY A 33 24.40 -27.02 -29.21
CA GLY A 33 22.96 -26.80 -29.34
C GLY A 33 22.60 -25.46 -30.00
N VAL A 34 23.52 -24.52 -30.14
CA VAL A 34 23.28 -23.26 -30.84
C VAL A 34 23.35 -23.49 -32.35
N VAL A 35 22.26 -23.25 -33.07
CA VAL A 35 22.15 -23.38 -34.53
C VAL A 35 21.98 -22.04 -35.25
N HIS A 36 21.75 -20.98 -34.50
CA HIS A 36 21.64 -19.62 -35.01
C HIS A 36 22.09 -18.64 -33.94
N ALA A 37 22.88 -17.64 -34.30
CA ALA A 37 23.25 -16.52 -33.44
C ALA A 37 23.31 -15.24 -34.26
N GLU A 38 22.70 -14.17 -33.80
CA GLU A 38 22.73 -12.86 -34.45
C GLU A 38 22.64 -11.72 -33.42
N ASP A 39 23.05 -10.54 -33.88
CA ASP A 39 22.92 -9.30 -33.11
C ASP A 39 21.97 -8.32 -33.79
N TYR A 40 21.32 -7.48 -32.96
CA TYR A 40 20.49 -6.40 -33.47
C TYR A 40 20.43 -5.23 -32.50
N GLN A 41 20.20 -4.03 -33.04
CA GLN A 41 20.27 -2.78 -32.27
C GLN A 41 19.28 -2.73 -31.11
N TYR A 42 18.03 -3.19 -31.34
CA TYR A 42 16.95 -3.22 -30.34
C TYR A 42 16.09 -4.49 -30.48
N MET A 43 16.50 -5.58 -29.85
CA MET A 43 15.75 -6.84 -29.92
C MET A 43 14.32 -6.74 -29.38
N CYS A 44 14.05 -5.81 -28.45
CA CYS A 44 12.70 -5.57 -27.92
C CYS A 44 11.80 -4.77 -28.87
N SER A 45 12.33 -4.16 -29.94
CA SER A 45 11.53 -3.47 -30.97
C SER A 45 10.73 -4.48 -31.82
N GLU A 46 9.74 -3.99 -32.55
CA GLU A 46 8.95 -4.81 -33.47
C GLU A 46 9.85 -5.56 -34.49
N ALA A 47 10.81 -4.83 -35.09
CA ALA A 47 11.78 -5.42 -36.02
C ALA A 47 12.65 -6.50 -35.37
N GLY A 48 13.13 -6.28 -34.12
CA GLY A 48 13.89 -7.30 -33.37
C GLY A 48 13.06 -8.52 -33.03
N GLN A 49 11.82 -8.33 -32.61
CA GLN A 49 10.88 -9.44 -32.36
C GLN A 49 10.56 -10.22 -33.63
N SER A 50 10.40 -9.57 -34.78
CA SER A 50 10.17 -10.22 -36.08
C SER A 50 11.35 -11.11 -36.47
N ARG A 51 12.60 -10.65 -36.27
CA ARG A 51 13.80 -11.48 -36.51
C ARG A 51 13.80 -12.75 -35.68
N ILE A 52 13.46 -12.64 -34.37
CA ILE A 52 13.31 -13.82 -33.48
C ILE A 52 12.26 -14.78 -34.04
N GLN A 53 11.09 -14.27 -34.46
CA GLN A 53 9.99 -15.09 -34.99
C GLN A 53 10.37 -15.78 -36.32
N GLU A 54 11.03 -15.08 -37.23
CA GLU A 54 11.52 -15.60 -38.50
C GLU A 54 12.54 -16.71 -38.25
N ALA A 55 13.54 -16.48 -37.41
CA ALA A 55 14.54 -17.48 -37.07
C ALA A 55 13.94 -18.73 -36.41
N ILE A 56 12.93 -18.59 -35.53
CA ILE A 56 12.21 -19.73 -34.95
C ILE A 56 11.62 -20.61 -36.05
N ARG A 57 10.93 -20.02 -37.03
CA ARG A 57 10.28 -20.75 -38.12
C ARG A 57 11.29 -21.33 -39.11
N GLU A 58 12.23 -20.50 -39.60
CA GLU A 58 13.16 -20.92 -40.66
C GLU A 58 14.20 -21.93 -40.18
N LYS A 59 14.70 -21.76 -38.94
CA LYS A 59 15.72 -22.67 -38.40
C LYS A 59 15.13 -23.78 -37.54
N ASN A 60 13.80 -23.87 -37.42
CA ASN A 60 13.09 -24.80 -36.54
C ASN A 60 13.68 -24.79 -35.12
N LEU A 61 13.76 -23.61 -34.52
CA LEU A 61 14.32 -23.45 -33.17
C LEU A 61 13.39 -24.11 -32.15
N THR A 62 13.97 -24.79 -31.17
CA THR A 62 13.26 -25.39 -30.04
C THR A 62 13.55 -24.65 -28.73
N GLY A 63 14.49 -23.71 -28.73
CA GLY A 63 14.83 -22.84 -27.61
C GLY A 63 15.41 -21.51 -28.09
N VAL A 64 15.22 -20.47 -27.29
CA VAL A 64 15.69 -19.10 -27.59
C VAL A 64 16.39 -18.53 -26.37
N VAL A 65 17.55 -17.90 -26.60
CA VAL A 65 18.25 -17.06 -25.62
C VAL A 65 18.32 -15.65 -26.15
N VAL A 66 17.90 -14.66 -25.34
CA VAL A 66 18.03 -13.26 -25.67
C VAL A 66 19.01 -12.61 -24.69
N CYS A 67 20.20 -12.26 -25.19
CA CYS A 67 21.22 -11.53 -24.42
C CYS A 67 20.87 -10.04 -24.46
N SER A 68 20.28 -9.49 -23.39
CA SER A 68 19.74 -8.13 -23.38
C SER A 68 19.72 -7.52 -21.97
N CYS A 69 18.79 -6.60 -21.72
CA CYS A 69 18.51 -6.02 -20.41
C CYS A 69 17.79 -7.00 -19.47
N SER A 70 17.49 -6.52 -18.27
CA SER A 70 16.83 -7.31 -17.22
C SER A 70 15.57 -8.04 -17.71
N PRO A 71 15.38 -9.33 -17.34
CA PRO A 71 14.15 -10.08 -17.60
C PRO A 71 12.88 -9.36 -17.11
N ARG A 72 12.97 -8.62 -15.99
CA ARG A 72 11.85 -7.84 -15.43
C ARG A 72 11.22 -6.85 -16.41
N MET A 73 11.96 -6.41 -17.44
CA MET A 73 11.45 -5.45 -18.41
C MET A 73 10.81 -6.12 -19.62
N HIS A 74 11.44 -7.15 -20.19
CA HIS A 74 11.10 -7.65 -21.52
C HIS A 74 10.89 -9.18 -21.62
N GLU A 75 10.88 -9.90 -20.50
CA GLU A 75 10.63 -11.34 -20.52
C GLU A 75 9.27 -11.65 -21.18
N ALA A 76 8.21 -10.95 -20.76
CA ALA A 76 6.89 -11.09 -21.37
C ALA A 76 6.86 -10.73 -22.85
N THR A 77 7.68 -9.76 -23.29
CA THR A 77 7.80 -9.35 -24.69
C THR A 77 8.38 -10.47 -25.54
N PHE A 78 9.49 -11.06 -25.10
CA PHE A 78 10.17 -12.10 -25.87
C PHE A 78 9.42 -13.45 -25.82
N ARG A 79 8.83 -13.80 -24.67
CA ARG A 79 7.94 -14.97 -24.56
C ARG A 79 6.75 -14.87 -25.51
N LYS A 80 6.12 -13.70 -25.59
CA LYS A 80 5.00 -13.45 -26.52
C LYS A 80 5.45 -13.46 -27.99
N ALA A 81 6.66 -12.99 -28.30
CA ALA A 81 7.22 -13.09 -29.65
C ALA A 81 7.44 -14.56 -30.05
N ALA A 82 8.00 -15.37 -29.15
CA ALA A 82 8.20 -16.80 -29.39
C ALA A 82 6.86 -17.56 -29.56
N GLU A 83 5.88 -17.27 -28.71
CA GLU A 83 4.53 -17.86 -28.78
C GLU A 83 3.86 -17.57 -30.13
N LYS A 84 3.96 -16.34 -30.65
CA LYS A 84 3.46 -15.96 -31.98
C LYS A 84 4.15 -16.73 -33.13
N ALA A 85 5.34 -17.24 -32.90
CA ALA A 85 6.07 -18.07 -33.85
C ALA A 85 5.83 -19.58 -33.68
N GLY A 86 4.99 -19.98 -32.68
CA GLY A 86 4.66 -21.35 -32.39
C GLY A 86 5.61 -22.06 -31.40
N LEU A 87 6.55 -21.35 -30.80
CA LEU A 87 7.43 -21.88 -29.77
C LEU A 87 6.80 -21.67 -28.38
N ASN A 88 6.85 -22.70 -27.52
CA ASN A 88 6.38 -22.57 -26.15
C ASN A 88 7.12 -21.41 -25.43
N PRO A 89 6.41 -20.46 -24.78
CA PRO A 89 7.01 -19.26 -24.21
C PRO A 89 8.03 -19.53 -23.08
N TYR A 90 7.99 -20.71 -22.47
CA TYR A 90 8.93 -21.11 -21.41
C TYR A 90 10.22 -21.77 -21.96
N MET A 91 10.34 -21.84 -23.28
CA MET A 91 11.59 -22.19 -23.97
C MET A 91 12.44 -20.95 -24.29
N VAL A 92 12.12 -19.79 -23.70
CA VAL A 92 12.83 -18.52 -23.86
C VAL A 92 13.52 -18.14 -22.55
N GLU A 93 14.84 -17.88 -22.61
CA GLU A 93 15.62 -17.36 -21.49
C GLU A 93 16.28 -16.03 -21.85
N ILE A 94 16.54 -15.21 -20.84
CA ILE A 94 17.21 -13.92 -21.00
C ILE A 94 18.54 -13.93 -20.24
N ALA A 95 19.64 -13.74 -20.94
CA ALA A 95 20.92 -13.43 -20.35
C ALA A 95 21.01 -11.90 -20.12
N ASN A 96 21.06 -11.46 -18.86
CA ASN A 96 21.16 -10.04 -18.52
C ASN A 96 22.58 -9.53 -18.70
N ILE A 97 22.89 -9.04 -19.91
CA ILE A 97 24.20 -8.49 -20.25
C ILE A 97 24.26 -6.95 -20.14
N ARG A 98 23.20 -6.30 -19.65
CA ARG A 98 23.17 -4.87 -19.38
C ARG A 98 23.43 -4.58 -17.90
N GLU A 99 22.48 -4.83 -17.03
CA GLU A 99 22.56 -4.54 -15.59
C GLU A 99 23.62 -5.38 -14.90
N HIS A 100 23.81 -6.65 -15.31
CA HIS A 100 24.79 -7.56 -14.71
C HIS A 100 26.16 -7.52 -15.39
N CYS A 101 26.32 -6.75 -16.47
CA CYS A 101 27.54 -6.73 -17.26
C CYS A 101 27.93 -5.31 -17.70
N SER A 102 27.33 -4.75 -18.75
CA SER A 102 27.78 -3.48 -19.36
C SER A 102 27.68 -2.27 -18.42
N TRP A 103 26.79 -2.27 -17.44
CA TRP A 103 26.69 -1.19 -16.45
C TRP A 103 27.68 -1.30 -15.29
N ILE A 104 28.29 -2.47 -15.10
CA ILE A 104 29.21 -2.75 -14.00
C ILE A 104 30.66 -2.64 -14.45
N HIS A 105 30.94 -3.13 -15.66
CA HIS A 105 32.30 -3.12 -16.23
C HIS A 105 32.52 -1.86 -17.07
N LYS A 106 33.78 -1.38 -17.05
CA LYS A 106 34.23 -0.25 -17.89
C LYS A 106 35.16 -0.70 -19.01
N ASP A 107 35.87 -1.82 -18.79
CA ASP A 107 36.75 -2.42 -19.79
C ASP A 107 35.93 -3.30 -20.74
N MET A 108 36.15 -3.11 -22.05
CA MET A 108 35.40 -3.82 -23.09
C MET A 108 35.73 -5.31 -23.16
N GLN A 109 36.97 -5.68 -22.85
CA GLN A 109 37.36 -7.09 -22.87
C GLN A 109 36.73 -7.85 -21.73
N GLU A 110 36.86 -7.32 -20.50
CA GLU A 110 36.21 -7.91 -19.30
C GLU A 110 34.68 -8.00 -19.44
N ALA A 111 34.06 -6.93 -19.95
CA ALA A 111 32.62 -6.91 -20.19
C ALA A 111 32.20 -7.94 -21.24
N THR A 112 32.98 -8.09 -22.32
CA THR A 112 32.67 -9.07 -23.38
C THR A 112 32.83 -10.51 -22.87
N GLU A 113 33.88 -10.81 -22.12
CA GLU A 113 34.08 -12.10 -21.46
C GLU A 113 32.94 -12.43 -20.50
N LYS A 114 32.53 -11.46 -19.68
CA LYS A 114 31.38 -11.62 -18.79
C LYS A 114 30.07 -11.85 -19.55
N ALA A 115 29.83 -11.14 -20.63
CA ALA A 115 28.66 -11.31 -21.48
C ALA A 115 28.59 -12.73 -22.08
N VAL A 116 29.74 -13.26 -22.53
CA VAL A 116 29.86 -14.64 -23.04
C VAL A 116 29.51 -15.66 -21.94
N ILE A 117 30.05 -15.48 -20.74
CA ILE A 117 29.77 -16.35 -19.59
C ILE A 117 28.27 -16.39 -19.28
N LEU A 118 27.63 -15.22 -19.20
CA LEU A 118 26.18 -15.13 -18.94
C LEU A 118 25.34 -15.75 -20.07
N ALA A 119 25.76 -15.57 -21.31
CA ALA A 119 25.08 -16.17 -22.45
C ALA A 119 25.23 -17.71 -22.46
N ARG A 120 26.41 -18.24 -22.12
CA ARG A 120 26.66 -19.69 -21.99
C ARG A 120 25.77 -20.32 -20.91
N ALA A 121 25.67 -19.68 -19.75
CA ALA A 121 24.79 -20.12 -18.68
C ALA A 121 23.33 -20.22 -19.14
N ALA A 122 22.83 -19.20 -19.83
CA ALA A 122 21.47 -19.22 -20.39
C ALA A 122 21.27 -20.30 -21.45
N VAL A 123 22.26 -20.54 -22.32
CA VAL A 123 22.24 -21.64 -23.31
C VAL A 123 22.21 -23.01 -22.62
N ALA A 124 23.04 -23.20 -21.58
CA ALA A 124 23.06 -24.43 -20.79
C ALA A 124 21.69 -24.71 -20.14
N LYS A 125 21.04 -23.70 -19.59
CA LYS A 125 19.69 -23.79 -19.02
C LYS A 125 18.65 -24.15 -20.08
N VAL A 126 18.60 -23.44 -21.21
CA VAL A 126 17.63 -23.68 -22.29
C VAL A 126 17.74 -25.09 -22.84
N ASN A 127 18.92 -25.69 -22.89
CA ASN A 127 19.12 -27.08 -23.29
C ASN A 127 18.35 -28.07 -22.40
N LEU A 128 18.05 -27.69 -21.16
CA LEU A 128 17.33 -28.50 -20.17
C LEU A 128 15.90 -28.00 -19.92
N ASN A 129 15.47 -26.93 -20.58
CA ASN A 129 14.11 -26.44 -20.45
C ASN A 129 13.12 -27.44 -21.07
N ALA A 130 11.94 -27.50 -20.47
CA ALA A 130 10.79 -28.25 -20.98
C ALA A 130 9.64 -27.28 -21.28
N PRO A 131 8.79 -27.58 -22.26
CA PRO A 131 7.61 -26.79 -22.57
C PRO A 131 6.61 -26.86 -21.40
N LEU A 132 6.53 -25.78 -20.63
CA LEU A 132 5.61 -25.70 -19.50
C LEU A 132 4.23 -25.21 -19.98
N GLN A 133 3.18 -25.72 -19.35
CA GLN A 133 1.80 -25.32 -19.62
C GLN A 133 1.26 -24.50 -18.44
N PRO A 134 0.85 -23.27 -18.67
CA PRO A 134 0.20 -22.46 -17.65
C PRO A 134 -1.09 -23.12 -17.17
N GLY A 135 -1.34 -23.07 -15.86
CA GLY A 135 -2.63 -23.42 -15.31
C GLY A 135 -3.65 -22.29 -15.49
N GLU A 136 -4.92 -22.58 -15.24
CA GLU A 136 -6.01 -21.61 -15.25
C GLU A 136 -6.69 -21.57 -13.88
N SER A 137 -7.04 -20.37 -13.41
CA SER A 137 -7.84 -20.14 -12.22
C SER A 137 -9.00 -19.21 -12.54
N ARG A 138 -10.20 -19.52 -12.05
CA ARG A 138 -11.38 -18.63 -12.19
C ARG A 138 -11.20 -17.39 -11.34
N VAL A 139 -11.79 -16.28 -11.79
CA VAL A 139 -11.77 -15.00 -11.09
C VAL A 139 -13.12 -14.75 -10.42
N THR A 140 -13.11 -14.56 -9.11
CA THR A 140 -14.26 -14.09 -8.33
C THR A 140 -14.54 -12.62 -8.67
N LYS A 141 -15.77 -12.31 -9.12
CA LYS A 141 -16.15 -10.98 -9.64
C LYS A 141 -16.50 -9.99 -8.51
N ARG A 142 -15.73 -10.01 -7.42
CA ARG A 142 -15.92 -9.15 -6.25
C ARG A 142 -14.58 -8.62 -5.77
N ALA A 143 -14.53 -7.33 -5.35
CA ALA A 143 -13.37 -6.69 -4.74
C ALA A 143 -13.56 -6.47 -3.24
N LEU A 144 -12.47 -6.55 -2.48
CA LEU A 144 -12.38 -6.11 -1.10
C LEU A 144 -11.62 -4.79 -1.02
N ILE A 145 -12.17 -3.82 -0.29
CA ILE A 145 -11.50 -2.57 0.06
C ILE A 145 -11.25 -2.55 1.56
N ILE A 146 -9.99 -2.45 1.98
CA ILE A 146 -9.60 -2.36 3.39
C ILE A 146 -9.37 -0.90 3.76
N GLY A 147 -10.35 -0.28 4.42
CA GLY A 147 -10.38 1.13 4.83
C GLY A 147 -11.45 1.93 4.10
N GLY A 148 -12.33 2.58 4.87
CA GLY A 148 -13.46 3.38 4.40
C GLY A 148 -13.20 4.89 4.38
N GLY A 149 -11.94 5.33 4.20
CA GLY A 149 -11.62 6.75 3.94
C GLY A 149 -11.89 7.14 2.49
N ILE A 150 -11.59 8.39 2.10
CA ILE A 150 -11.83 8.91 0.73
C ILE A 150 -11.20 8.03 -0.35
N ALA A 151 -10.00 7.46 -0.10
CA ALA A 151 -9.35 6.53 -1.02
C ALA A 151 -10.21 5.28 -1.26
N GLY A 152 -10.65 4.63 -0.18
CA GLY A 152 -11.45 3.42 -0.27
C GLY A 152 -12.84 3.68 -0.85
N ILE A 153 -13.49 4.78 -0.45
CA ILE A 153 -14.81 5.18 -0.99
C ILE A 153 -14.74 5.40 -2.49
N GLN A 154 -13.76 6.20 -2.97
CA GLN A 154 -13.62 6.47 -4.41
C GLN A 154 -13.28 5.18 -5.18
N THR A 155 -12.34 4.38 -4.67
CA THR A 155 -12.01 3.09 -5.31
C THR A 155 -13.24 2.17 -5.40
N ALA A 156 -14.07 2.13 -4.35
CA ALA A 156 -15.27 1.29 -4.32
C ALA A 156 -16.32 1.75 -5.34
N LEU A 157 -16.56 3.07 -5.43
CA LEU A 157 -17.48 3.64 -6.40
C LEU A 157 -17.04 3.33 -7.83
N ASP A 158 -15.77 3.60 -8.18
CA ASP A 158 -15.25 3.34 -9.53
C ASP A 158 -15.35 1.86 -9.93
N ILE A 159 -15.13 0.91 -9.00
CA ILE A 159 -15.26 -0.53 -9.26
C ILE A 159 -16.74 -0.94 -9.39
N ALA A 160 -17.61 -0.40 -8.55
CA ALA A 160 -19.03 -0.70 -8.54
C ALA A 160 -19.75 -0.15 -9.78
N ASP A 161 -19.40 1.07 -10.21
CA ASP A 161 -19.87 1.69 -11.46
C ASP A 161 -19.46 0.89 -12.70
N ALA A 162 -18.30 0.22 -12.64
CA ALA A 162 -17.87 -0.74 -13.68
C ALA A 162 -18.62 -2.08 -13.64
N GLY A 163 -19.54 -2.26 -12.70
CA GLY A 163 -20.47 -3.39 -12.64
C GLY A 163 -20.04 -4.53 -11.70
N TYR A 164 -18.99 -4.39 -10.90
CA TYR A 164 -18.50 -5.43 -9.99
C TYR A 164 -18.98 -5.20 -8.55
N GLU A 165 -19.16 -6.28 -7.81
CA GLU A 165 -19.47 -6.21 -6.38
C GLU A 165 -18.25 -5.78 -5.56
N VAL A 166 -18.47 -4.96 -4.53
CA VAL A 166 -17.42 -4.41 -3.69
C VAL A 166 -17.84 -4.45 -2.22
N ASP A 167 -16.93 -4.93 -1.38
CA ASP A 167 -17.10 -4.86 0.06
C ASP A 167 -16.06 -3.88 0.66
N ILE A 168 -16.53 -2.88 1.40
CA ILE A 168 -15.67 -1.97 2.18
C ILE A 168 -15.62 -2.45 3.62
N VAL A 169 -14.43 -2.71 4.16
CA VAL A 169 -14.22 -3.04 5.56
C VAL A 169 -13.57 -1.86 6.27
N GLU A 170 -14.28 -1.25 7.21
CA GLU A 170 -13.85 -0.08 7.99
C GLU A 170 -13.81 -0.41 9.49
N LYS A 171 -12.66 -0.14 10.10
CA LYS A 171 -12.38 -0.41 11.51
C LYS A 171 -13.24 0.44 12.47
N THR A 172 -13.49 1.69 12.09
CA THR A 172 -14.27 2.65 12.87
C THR A 172 -15.77 2.47 12.67
N PRO A 173 -16.62 3.01 13.56
CA PRO A 173 -18.07 2.87 13.42
C PRO A 173 -18.70 3.51 12.19
N SER A 174 -17.96 4.32 11.44
CA SER A 174 -18.42 5.03 10.24
C SER A 174 -17.34 5.07 9.19
N ILE A 175 -17.70 5.11 7.91
CA ILE A 175 -16.79 5.49 6.82
C ILE A 175 -16.52 7.01 6.86
N GLY A 176 -15.54 7.49 6.07
CA GLY A 176 -15.15 8.91 5.95
C GLY A 176 -13.68 9.17 6.29
N GLY A 177 -13.09 8.37 7.16
CA GLY A 177 -11.67 8.44 7.52
C GLY A 177 -11.23 9.81 8.05
N ARG A 178 -9.97 10.18 7.78
CA ARG A 178 -9.40 11.48 8.24
C ARG A 178 -10.05 12.69 7.58
N MET A 179 -10.56 12.56 6.36
CA MET A 179 -11.20 13.67 5.68
C MET A 179 -12.45 14.16 6.41
N SER A 180 -13.18 13.28 7.11
CA SER A 180 -14.33 13.67 7.93
C SER A 180 -13.96 14.53 9.14
N GLN A 181 -12.70 14.56 9.55
CA GLN A 181 -12.19 15.39 10.66
C GLN A 181 -11.78 16.79 10.24
N LEU A 182 -11.64 17.06 8.93
CA LEU A 182 -11.20 18.35 8.41
C LEU A 182 -12.36 19.36 8.35
N ASP A 183 -12.02 20.65 8.45
CA ASP A 183 -12.96 21.74 8.20
C ASP A 183 -13.02 22.07 6.71
N LYS A 184 -11.92 22.56 6.16
CA LYS A 184 -11.76 22.92 4.77
C LYS A 184 -10.63 22.11 4.11
N THR A 185 -10.65 22.05 2.78
CA THR A 185 -9.58 21.42 2.00
C THR A 185 -8.81 22.45 1.18
N PHE A 186 -7.53 22.23 0.94
CA PHE A 186 -6.71 23.04 0.04
C PHE A 186 -6.68 22.41 -1.36
N PRO A 187 -6.42 23.15 -2.44
CA PRO A 187 -6.15 24.61 -2.50
C PRO A 187 -7.42 25.46 -2.69
N THR A 188 -8.60 24.86 -2.72
CA THR A 188 -9.86 25.51 -3.11
C THR A 188 -10.64 26.09 -1.94
N LEU A 189 -10.30 25.71 -0.69
CA LEU A 189 -11.02 26.06 0.54
C LEU A 189 -12.47 25.53 0.61
N ASP A 190 -12.73 24.43 -0.10
CA ASP A 190 -14.02 23.76 -0.03
C ASP A 190 -14.26 23.16 1.36
N CYS A 191 -15.51 23.13 1.77
CA CYS A 191 -15.93 22.44 2.97
C CYS A 191 -15.70 20.93 2.84
N SER A 192 -14.92 20.35 3.71
CA SER A 192 -14.58 18.93 3.66
C SER A 192 -15.80 18.03 3.76
N ALA A 193 -16.72 18.31 4.69
CA ALA A 193 -17.97 17.56 4.85
C ALA A 193 -18.86 17.67 3.62
N CYS A 194 -18.89 18.86 2.96
CA CYS A 194 -19.74 19.11 1.81
C CYS A 194 -19.33 18.30 0.56
N ILE A 195 -18.06 17.98 0.41
CA ILE A 195 -17.56 17.18 -0.70
C ILE A 195 -17.44 15.68 -0.34
N LEU A 196 -17.20 15.34 0.92
CA LEU A 196 -17.07 13.95 1.37
C LEU A 196 -18.45 13.28 1.57
N THR A 197 -19.42 13.98 2.20
CA THR A 197 -20.72 13.38 2.55
C THR A 197 -21.47 12.85 1.33
N PRO A 198 -21.56 13.56 0.19
CA PRO A 198 -22.18 13.01 -1.01
C PRO A 198 -21.56 11.69 -1.44
N LYS A 199 -20.23 11.57 -1.43
CA LYS A 199 -19.52 10.34 -1.77
C LYS A 199 -19.78 9.20 -0.78
N MET A 200 -19.91 9.50 0.50
CA MET A 200 -20.30 8.52 1.52
C MET A 200 -21.73 8.02 1.30
N VAL A 201 -22.66 8.92 0.99
CA VAL A 201 -24.06 8.58 0.71
C VAL A 201 -24.18 7.78 -0.58
N GLU A 202 -23.49 8.18 -1.64
CA GLU A 202 -23.41 7.47 -2.92
C GLU A 202 -22.93 6.03 -2.72
N ALA A 203 -21.82 5.83 -1.98
CA ALA A 203 -21.31 4.50 -1.67
C ALA A 203 -22.28 3.67 -0.84
N ALA A 204 -22.99 4.28 0.11
CA ALA A 204 -23.97 3.57 0.95
C ALA A 204 -25.27 3.21 0.20
N ALA A 205 -25.63 3.97 -0.81
CA ALA A 205 -26.84 3.75 -1.61
C ALA A 205 -26.58 2.85 -2.84
N HIS A 206 -25.33 2.59 -3.18
CA HIS A 206 -24.97 1.82 -4.37
C HIS A 206 -25.26 0.33 -4.19
N GLU A 207 -26.07 -0.27 -5.06
CA GLU A 207 -26.54 -1.66 -4.97
C GLU A 207 -25.41 -2.71 -4.93
N LYS A 208 -24.25 -2.39 -5.49
CA LYS A 208 -23.09 -3.31 -5.56
C LYS A 208 -22.04 -3.06 -4.48
N ILE A 209 -22.27 -2.12 -3.55
CA ILE A 209 -21.34 -1.83 -2.47
C ILE A 209 -21.94 -2.28 -1.14
N ASN A 210 -21.24 -3.19 -0.45
CA ASN A 210 -21.53 -3.53 0.94
C ASN A 210 -20.52 -2.85 1.86
N ILE A 211 -21.00 -2.25 2.94
CA ILE A 211 -20.16 -1.53 3.90
C ILE A 211 -20.17 -2.24 5.25
N TYR A 212 -19.05 -2.82 5.63
CA TYR A 212 -18.80 -3.42 6.93
C TYR A 212 -18.06 -2.41 7.82
N THR A 213 -18.80 -1.56 8.55
CA THR A 213 -18.21 -0.66 9.54
C THR A 213 -18.07 -1.35 10.90
N TYR A 214 -17.18 -0.82 11.76
CA TYR A 214 -16.80 -1.43 13.04
C TYR A 214 -16.33 -2.87 12.85
N SER A 215 -15.59 -3.11 11.77
CA SER A 215 -15.19 -4.44 11.30
C SER A 215 -13.71 -4.47 10.91
N GLU A 216 -13.08 -5.61 11.07
CA GLU A 216 -11.66 -5.80 10.74
C GLU A 216 -11.47 -7.07 9.92
N VAL A 217 -10.52 -7.02 8.96
CA VAL A 217 -10.04 -8.24 8.29
C VAL A 217 -9.19 -9.02 9.29
N GLU A 218 -9.52 -10.27 9.51
CA GLU A 218 -8.85 -11.13 10.48
C GLU A 218 -7.90 -12.12 9.85
N LYS A 219 -8.30 -12.67 8.70
CA LYS A 219 -7.50 -13.64 7.95
C LYS A 219 -7.72 -13.48 6.45
N VAL A 220 -6.65 -13.65 5.68
CA VAL A 220 -6.69 -13.76 4.23
C VAL A 220 -5.96 -15.02 3.81
N SER A 221 -6.54 -15.77 2.91
CA SER A 221 -5.97 -16.97 2.30
C SER A 221 -6.34 -17.03 0.82
N GLY A 222 -5.81 -17.99 0.08
CA GLY A 222 -6.06 -18.09 -1.36
C GLY A 222 -5.02 -17.33 -2.18
N PHE A 223 -5.36 -16.98 -3.40
CA PHE A 223 -4.44 -16.43 -4.41
C PHE A 223 -5.17 -15.42 -5.30
N VAL A 224 -4.43 -14.73 -6.16
CA VAL A 224 -4.98 -13.76 -7.10
C VAL A 224 -6.16 -14.33 -7.89
N GLY A 225 -7.29 -13.65 -7.85
CA GLY A 225 -8.54 -14.10 -8.46
C GLY A 225 -9.46 -14.92 -7.54
N ASP A 226 -8.96 -15.54 -6.47
CA ASP A 226 -9.74 -16.36 -5.54
C ASP A 226 -9.21 -16.27 -4.09
N PHE A 227 -9.21 -15.05 -3.54
CA PHE A 227 -8.92 -14.83 -2.12
C PHE A 227 -10.13 -15.23 -1.28
N THR A 228 -9.87 -15.87 -0.14
CA THR A 228 -10.86 -16.13 0.91
C THR A 228 -10.50 -15.28 2.12
N VAL A 229 -11.43 -14.47 2.57
CA VAL A 229 -11.20 -13.47 3.63
C VAL A 229 -12.21 -13.65 4.76
N ASP A 230 -11.71 -13.72 5.98
CA ASP A 230 -12.50 -13.70 7.20
C ASP A 230 -12.56 -12.26 7.73
N ILE A 231 -13.76 -11.73 7.83
CA ILE A 231 -14.07 -10.38 8.32
C ILE A 231 -14.75 -10.51 9.67
N ARG A 232 -14.13 -9.97 10.72
CA ARG A 232 -14.73 -9.87 12.04
C ARG A 232 -15.56 -8.60 12.13
N LYS A 233 -16.87 -8.75 12.24
CA LYS A 233 -17.83 -7.69 12.58
C LYS A 233 -17.92 -7.61 14.10
N LYS A 234 -17.41 -6.54 14.68
CA LYS A 234 -17.46 -6.31 16.13
C LYS A 234 -18.88 -5.99 16.56
N ALA A 235 -19.25 -6.51 17.70
CA ALA A 235 -20.57 -6.27 18.29
C ALA A 235 -20.76 -4.79 18.63
N ARG A 236 -21.61 -4.10 17.87
CA ARG A 236 -22.03 -2.71 18.15
C ARG A 236 -22.86 -2.58 19.42
N SER A 237 -23.47 -3.66 19.88
CA SER A 237 -24.51 -3.70 20.90
C SER A 237 -25.74 -2.84 20.54
N VAL A 238 -25.94 -2.57 19.27
CA VAL A 238 -27.08 -1.87 18.68
C VAL A 238 -27.43 -2.57 17.36
N ASN A 239 -28.67 -3.00 17.23
CA ASN A 239 -29.20 -3.60 16.01
C ASN A 239 -29.34 -2.50 14.94
N MET A 240 -28.65 -2.66 13.81
CA MET A 240 -28.58 -1.65 12.76
C MET A 240 -29.90 -1.51 12.00
N ASP A 241 -30.64 -2.60 11.82
CA ASP A 241 -31.91 -2.63 11.07
C ASP A 241 -33.07 -1.98 11.85
N LYS A 242 -33.01 -2.02 13.20
CA LYS A 242 -34.00 -1.41 14.06
C LYS A 242 -33.69 0.04 14.42
N CYS A 243 -32.42 0.44 14.38
CA CYS A 243 -32.01 1.77 14.84
C CYS A 243 -32.43 2.86 13.85
N THR A 244 -33.15 3.86 14.33
CA THR A 244 -33.58 5.03 13.53
C THR A 244 -32.61 6.20 13.57
N GLY A 245 -31.47 6.10 14.29
CA GLY A 245 -30.48 7.17 14.41
C GLY A 245 -30.94 8.39 15.23
N CYS A 246 -31.98 8.28 16.04
CA CYS A 246 -32.60 9.43 16.74
C CYS A 246 -31.75 10.10 17.82
N GLY A 247 -30.65 9.47 18.28
CA GLY A 247 -29.68 10.05 19.22
C GLY A 247 -30.11 10.05 20.71
N VAL A 248 -31.37 9.74 21.08
CA VAL A 248 -31.86 9.79 22.47
C VAL A 248 -31.02 8.96 23.41
N CYS A 249 -30.55 7.80 22.99
CA CYS A 249 -29.70 6.93 23.79
C CYS A 249 -28.34 7.57 24.15
N GLN A 250 -27.80 8.38 23.26
CA GLN A 250 -26.56 9.12 23.51
C GLN A 250 -26.79 10.27 24.50
N GLU A 251 -27.85 11.03 24.30
CA GLU A 251 -28.21 12.17 25.17
C GLU A 251 -28.42 11.72 26.64
N LYS A 252 -29.12 10.61 26.86
CA LYS A 252 -29.47 10.08 28.18
C LYS A 252 -28.40 9.20 28.82
N CYS A 253 -27.32 8.88 28.12
CA CYS A 253 -26.24 8.03 28.65
C CYS A 253 -25.55 8.70 29.83
N PRO A 254 -25.41 8.01 31.00
CA PRO A 254 -24.76 8.57 32.19
C PRO A 254 -23.21 8.61 32.07
N SER A 255 -22.62 7.74 31.25
CA SER A 255 -21.16 7.72 31.03
C SER A 255 -20.76 8.78 30.03
N LYS A 256 -20.44 10.02 30.50
CA LYS A 256 -20.21 11.22 29.68
C LYS A 256 -18.77 11.75 29.72
N LYS A 257 -17.85 11.08 30.40
CA LYS A 257 -16.47 11.55 30.61
C LYS A 257 -15.44 10.72 29.84
N ILE A 258 -15.78 10.27 28.64
CA ILE A 258 -14.89 9.48 27.78
C ILE A 258 -14.29 10.44 26.76
N PRO A 259 -12.95 10.53 26.64
CA PRO A 259 -12.33 11.36 25.62
C PRO A 259 -12.88 11.03 24.23
N ASN A 260 -13.24 12.05 23.47
CA ASN A 260 -13.78 11.88 22.12
C ASN A 260 -12.63 11.73 21.12
N GLU A 261 -12.38 10.55 20.63
CA GLU A 261 -11.30 10.21 19.71
C GLU A 261 -11.46 10.93 18.36
N PHE A 262 -12.70 11.12 17.89
CA PHE A 262 -12.97 11.85 16.66
C PHE A 262 -12.54 13.32 16.77
N ASN A 263 -12.74 13.94 17.92
CA ASN A 263 -12.30 15.29 18.22
C ASN A 263 -10.91 15.34 18.88
N ARG A 264 -10.10 14.29 18.75
CA ARG A 264 -8.71 14.21 19.27
C ARG A 264 -8.61 14.43 20.78
N GLY A 265 -9.64 14.09 21.54
CA GLY A 265 -9.67 14.26 22.98
C GLY A 265 -10.04 15.67 23.47
N LEU A 266 -10.30 16.63 22.58
CA LEU A 266 -10.63 18.02 22.91
C LEU A 266 -11.94 18.17 23.68
N ASN A 267 -12.85 17.21 23.58
CA ASN A 267 -14.06 17.10 24.38
C ASN A 267 -14.35 15.66 24.77
N ASN A 268 -15.41 15.45 25.54
CA ASN A 268 -15.83 14.13 25.94
C ASN A 268 -17.03 13.65 25.12
N ARG A 269 -17.15 12.33 24.99
CA ARG A 269 -18.31 11.62 24.47
C ARG A 269 -18.94 10.71 25.50
N THR A 270 -20.10 10.18 25.15
CA THR A 270 -20.79 9.15 25.92
C THR A 270 -20.32 7.74 25.55
N ALA A 271 -20.63 6.75 26.39
CA ALA A 271 -20.29 5.34 26.11
C ALA A 271 -21.09 4.75 24.93
N ILE A 272 -22.31 5.25 24.67
CA ILE A 272 -23.03 4.96 23.44
C ILE A 272 -22.97 6.20 22.55
N TYR A 273 -22.41 6.09 21.35
CA TYR A 273 -22.09 7.26 20.54
C TYR A 273 -22.10 6.98 19.04
N THR A 274 -22.36 8.02 18.27
CA THR A 274 -22.07 8.12 16.83
C THR A 274 -20.86 9.05 16.67
N PRO A 275 -19.85 8.71 15.87
CA PRO A 275 -18.59 9.48 15.84
C PRO A 275 -18.76 10.96 15.43
N PHE A 276 -19.63 11.24 14.46
CA PHE A 276 -19.94 12.59 13.96
C PHE A 276 -21.33 12.63 13.31
N ALA A 277 -21.87 13.82 13.08
CA ALA A 277 -23.25 13.99 12.64
C ALA A 277 -23.60 13.36 11.28
N GLN A 278 -22.64 13.37 10.34
CA GLN A 278 -22.81 12.80 8.99
C GLN A 278 -22.32 11.35 8.88
N ALA A 279 -22.19 10.66 10.02
CA ALA A 279 -21.71 9.27 10.04
C ALA A 279 -22.56 8.34 9.18
N ILE A 280 -21.92 7.46 8.45
CA ILE A 280 -22.57 6.38 7.67
C ILE A 280 -21.96 5.03 8.10
N PRO A 281 -22.80 4.12 8.65
CA PRO A 281 -24.21 4.29 8.99
C PRO A 281 -24.41 5.27 10.17
N ASN A 282 -25.56 5.95 10.20
CA ASN A 282 -25.95 6.80 11.35
C ASN A 282 -26.55 5.94 12.48
N VAL A 283 -25.78 4.95 12.92
CA VAL A 283 -26.12 4.02 13.99
C VAL A 283 -25.06 4.10 15.07
N PRO A 284 -25.42 4.36 16.34
CA PRO A 284 -24.45 4.43 17.42
C PRO A 284 -23.81 3.06 17.70
N VAL A 285 -22.68 3.11 18.38
CA VAL A 285 -21.97 1.94 18.93
C VAL A 285 -21.86 2.11 20.45
N ILE A 286 -21.88 1.00 21.18
CA ILE A 286 -21.60 1.00 22.62
C ILE A 286 -20.13 0.63 22.83
N ASP A 287 -19.38 1.58 23.39
CA ASP A 287 -18.03 1.34 23.89
C ASP A 287 -18.12 0.47 25.16
N ARG A 288 -17.91 -0.84 24.96
CA ARG A 288 -18.08 -1.84 26.03
C ARG A 288 -17.09 -1.63 27.18
N GLU A 289 -15.91 -1.13 26.89
CA GLU A 289 -14.88 -0.87 27.89
C GLU A 289 -15.25 0.27 28.85
N ASN A 290 -16.01 1.25 28.38
CA ASN A 290 -16.39 2.43 29.15
C ASN A 290 -17.88 2.48 29.52
N CYS A 291 -18.69 1.49 29.13
CA CYS A 291 -20.09 1.40 29.41
C CYS A 291 -20.35 0.83 30.82
N LEU A 292 -21.11 1.54 31.64
CA LEU A 292 -21.49 1.08 33.00
C LEU A 292 -22.25 -0.25 32.98
N LYS A 293 -23.06 -0.54 31.98
CA LYS A 293 -23.76 -1.83 31.86
C LYS A 293 -22.77 -2.99 31.75
N PHE A 294 -21.76 -2.87 30.90
CA PHE A 294 -20.73 -3.89 30.73
C PHE A 294 -19.76 -3.97 31.90
N LYS A 295 -19.46 -2.83 32.56
CA LYS A 295 -18.55 -2.79 33.72
C LYS A 295 -19.20 -3.32 35.02
N THR A 296 -20.47 -2.99 35.25
CA THR A 296 -21.07 -3.20 36.56
C THR A 296 -22.37 -4.02 36.53
N GLY A 297 -22.92 -4.28 35.35
CA GLY A 297 -24.21 -4.94 35.17
C GLY A 297 -25.46 -4.09 35.52
N LYS A 298 -25.29 -2.93 36.17
CA LYS A 298 -26.37 -2.17 36.82
C LYS A 298 -27.00 -1.06 35.97
N CYS A 299 -26.48 -0.75 34.76
CA CYS A 299 -27.05 0.27 33.88
C CYS A 299 -27.91 -0.38 32.78
N GLY A 300 -28.88 0.36 32.25
CA GLY A 300 -29.77 -0.07 31.17
C GLY A 300 -30.53 1.13 30.58
N VAL A 301 -30.02 2.36 30.78
CA VAL A 301 -30.73 3.60 30.39
C VAL A 301 -30.99 3.63 28.88
N CYS A 302 -29.98 3.37 28.05
CA CYS A 302 -30.13 3.41 26.61
C CYS A 302 -31.17 2.40 26.07
N SER A 303 -31.27 1.21 26.66
CA SER A 303 -32.31 0.22 26.32
C SER A 303 -33.72 0.70 26.70
N LYS A 304 -33.84 1.32 27.87
CA LYS A 304 -35.13 1.82 28.36
C LYS A 304 -35.69 2.98 27.56
N VAL A 305 -34.83 3.85 27.02
CA VAL A 305 -35.26 5.03 26.25
C VAL A 305 -35.33 4.76 24.74
N CYS A 306 -34.89 3.60 24.29
CA CYS A 306 -34.90 3.26 22.84
C CYS A 306 -36.29 2.76 22.43
N GLN A 307 -37.11 3.60 21.83
CA GLN A 307 -38.44 3.24 21.34
C GLN A 307 -38.40 2.16 20.25
N ALA A 308 -37.37 2.10 19.45
CA ALA A 308 -37.18 1.10 18.39
C ALA A 308 -36.68 -0.26 18.93
N GLY A 309 -36.37 -0.37 20.23
CA GLY A 309 -35.84 -1.60 20.82
C GLY A 309 -34.52 -2.08 20.17
N ALA A 310 -33.71 -1.16 19.71
CA ALA A 310 -32.50 -1.49 18.94
C ALA A 310 -31.28 -1.88 19.81
N ILE A 311 -31.32 -1.69 21.12
CA ILE A 311 -30.20 -1.99 22.02
C ILE A 311 -30.15 -3.48 22.32
N ASP A 312 -29.02 -4.09 22.03
CA ASP A 312 -28.74 -5.52 22.25
C ASP A 312 -27.37 -5.67 22.95
N TYR A 313 -27.42 -5.89 24.27
CA TYR A 313 -26.18 -6.07 25.05
C TYR A 313 -25.54 -7.46 24.87
N ASP A 314 -26.31 -8.43 24.38
CA ASP A 314 -25.88 -9.82 24.23
C ASP A 314 -25.28 -10.09 22.84
N GLN A 315 -25.31 -9.10 21.95
CA GLN A 315 -24.69 -9.17 20.62
C GLN A 315 -23.21 -9.58 20.73
N GLN A 316 -22.82 -10.57 19.96
CA GLN A 316 -21.44 -11.07 19.90
C GLN A 316 -20.77 -10.62 18.58
N ASP A 317 -19.43 -10.72 18.54
CA ASP A 317 -18.67 -10.57 17.31
C ASP A 317 -19.06 -11.69 16.34
N GLU A 318 -19.15 -11.35 15.06
CA GLU A 318 -19.50 -12.27 13.97
C GLU A 318 -18.35 -12.36 12.99
N ILE A 319 -18.01 -13.58 12.54
CA ILE A 319 -17.05 -13.79 11.45
C ILE A 319 -17.83 -14.06 10.16
N VAL A 320 -17.60 -13.23 9.18
CA VAL A 320 -18.12 -13.39 7.81
C VAL A 320 -16.98 -13.81 6.90
N THR A 321 -17.10 -15.00 6.31
CA THR A 321 -16.13 -15.50 5.32
C THR A 321 -16.63 -15.23 3.92
N GLN A 322 -15.85 -14.53 3.11
CA GLN A 322 -16.23 -14.14 1.75
C GLN A 322 -15.08 -14.30 0.77
N LYS A 323 -15.42 -14.54 -0.52
CA LYS A 323 -14.44 -14.67 -1.61
C LYS A 323 -14.31 -13.40 -2.42
N TYR A 324 -13.06 -13.08 -2.82
CA TYR A 324 -12.71 -11.88 -3.59
C TYR A 324 -11.69 -12.20 -4.69
N GLY A 325 -11.85 -11.56 -5.85
CA GLY A 325 -10.88 -11.64 -6.93
C GLY A 325 -9.73 -10.65 -6.78
N ALA A 326 -9.98 -9.51 -6.11
CA ALA A 326 -9.02 -8.43 -5.90
C ALA A 326 -9.15 -7.84 -4.51
N ILE A 327 -8.04 -7.35 -3.95
CA ILE A 327 -8.01 -6.63 -2.66
C ILE A 327 -7.32 -5.28 -2.87
N VAL A 328 -7.94 -4.19 -2.40
CA VAL A 328 -7.35 -2.85 -2.40
C VAL A 328 -7.13 -2.39 -0.97
N VAL A 329 -5.91 -1.97 -0.64
CA VAL A 329 -5.57 -1.48 0.68
C VAL A 329 -5.62 0.04 0.67
N ALA A 330 -6.49 0.61 1.52
CA ALA A 330 -6.77 2.05 1.62
C ALA A 330 -6.78 2.53 3.09
N THR A 331 -5.87 1.99 3.91
CA THR A 331 -5.86 2.14 5.39
C THR A 331 -5.44 3.51 5.90
N GLY A 332 -5.03 4.43 4.99
CA GLY A 332 -4.71 5.81 5.36
C GLY A 332 -3.46 5.94 6.24
N PHE A 333 -3.51 6.91 7.17
CA PHE A 333 -2.37 7.31 8.01
C PHE A 333 -2.80 7.67 9.43
N ASP A 334 -1.82 7.80 10.32
CA ASP A 334 -1.94 8.48 11.60
C ASP A 334 -0.89 9.61 11.72
N THR A 335 -0.91 10.39 12.78
CA THR A 335 0.08 11.43 13.07
C THR A 335 1.04 10.94 14.14
N ILE A 336 2.29 11.41 14.06
CA ILE A 336 3.31 11.06 15.07
C ILE A 336 2.85 11.44 16.47
N LYS A 337 3.19 10.62 17.47
CA LYS A 337 2.98 10.93 18.88
C LYS A 337 4.02 11.94 19.35
N LEU A 338 3.60 12.86 20.19
CA LEU A 338 4.43 13.98 20.65
C LEU A 338 5.13 13.73 22.00
N ASP A 339 5.07 12.54 22.52
CA ASP A 339 5.68 12.11 23.79
C ASP A 339 7.23 12.20 23.81
N LYS A 340 7.87 12.35 22.64
CA LYS A 340 9.32 12.55 22.48
C LYS A 340 9.71 14.00 22.16
N TYR A 341 8.78 14.94 22.21
CA TYR A 341 8.94 16.35 21.78
C TYR A 341 8.59 17.33 22.89
N ASP A 342 9.15 17.10 24.11
CA ASP A 342 8.90 17.91 25.29
C ASP A 342 9.33 19.39 25.11
N GLU A 343 10.28 19.64 24.19
CA GLU A 343 10.72 20.98 23.82
C GLU A 343 9.58 21.87 23.28
N TYR A 344 8.51 21.30 22.75
CA TYR A 344 7.37 22.06 22.26
C TYR A 344 6.25 22.24 23.30
N ALA A 345 6.42 21.72 24.52
CA ALA A 345 5.49 21.90 25.65
C ALA A 345 4.04 21.40 25.39
N TYR A 346 3.83 20.45 24.46
CA TYR A 346 2.51 19.94 24.13
C TYR A 346 1.79 19.31 25.34
N SER A 347 2.51 18.55 26.16
CA SER A 347 1.98 17.95 27.40
C SER A 347 1.84 18.95 28.56
N GLN A 348 2.48 20.13 28.46
CA GLN A 348 2.58 21.12 29.54
C GLN A 348 1.57 22.26 29.40
N SER A 349 1.09 22.55 28.20
CA SER A 349 0.13 23.62 27.95
C SER A 349 -0.99 23.14 27.01
N LYS A 350 -2.23 23.43 27.39
CA LYS A 350 -3.41 23.18 26.57
C LYS A 350 -3.46 24.03 25.28
N ASP A 351 -2.74 25.16 25.25
CA ASP A 351 -2.71 26.06 24.11
C ASP A 351 -1.60 25.73 23.11
N VAL A 352 -0.85 24.65 23.34
CA VAL A 352 -0.03 23.99 22.33
C VAL A 352 -0.82 22.82 21.75
N ILE A 353 -1.21 22.93 20.48
CA ILE A 353 -2.11 21.98 19.83
C ILE A 353 -1.49 21.48 18.52
N THR A 354 -1.97 20.35 18.02
CA THR A 354 -1.63 19.85 16.69
C THR A 354 -2.50 20.47 15.61
N SER A 355 -2.04 20.44 14.36
CA SER A 355 -2.84 20.94 13.23
C SER A 355 -4.18 20.20 13.07
N LEU A 356 -4.25 18.92 13.42
CA LEU A 356 -5.50 18.16 13.35
C LEU A 356 -6.48 18.54 14.48
N GLU A 357 -5.98 18.90 15.64
CA GLU A 357 -6.79 19.49 16.73
C GLU A 357 -7.32 20.87 16.32
N LEU A 358 -6.50 21.69 15.64
CA LEU A 358 -6.96 22.96 15.08
C LEU A 358 -8.08 22.77 14.05
N GLU A 359 -8.01 21.75 13.19
CA GLU A 359 -9.12 21.40 12.29
C GLU A 359 -10.43 21.18 13.06
N ARG A 360 -10.36 20.48 14.19
CA ARG A 360 -11.54 20.23 15.01
C ARG A 360 -12.05 21.49 15.72
N ILE A 361 -11.17 22.37 16.16
CA ILE A 361 -11.53 23.66 16.76
C ILE A 361 -12.21 24.55 15.72
N MET A 362 -11.68 24.63 14.50
CA MET A 362 -12.22 25.49 13.45
C MET A 362 -13.49 24.95 12.79
N ASN A 363 -13.80 23.68 12.95
CA ASN A 363 -14.96 23.04 12.34
C ASN A 363 -16.25 23.37 13.10
N ALA A 364 -17.31 23.77 12.38
CA ALA A 364 -18.62 24.11 12.94
C ALA A 364 -19.25 22.99 13.78
N ALA A 365 -18.97 21.69 13.44
CA ALA A 365 -19.38 20.54 14.20
C ALA A 365 -18.35 20.11 15.26
N GLY A 366 -17.30 20.88 15.46
CA GLY A 366 -16.24 20.62 16.42
C GLY A 366 -16.61 21.05 17.86
N PRO A 367 -15.68 20.85 18.81
CA PRO A 367 -15.91 21.08 20.23
C PRO A 367 -16.22 22.54 20.58
N THR A 368 -15.68 23.49 19.82
CA THR A 368 -15.85 24.94 19.99
C THR A 368 -16.89 25.54 19.03
N LYS A 369 -17.63 24.68 18.31
CA LYS A 369 -18.61 25.10 17.27
C LYS A 369 -18.02 26.04 16.20
N GLY A 370 -16.75 25.83 15.87
CA GLY A 370 -15.99 26.60 14.87
C GLY A 370 -15.47 27.94 15.35
N HIS A 371 -15.53 28.23 16.64
CA HIS A 371 -14.86 29.39 17.23
C HIS A 371 -13.40 29.07 17.53
N LEU A 372 -12.49 29.94 17.08
CA LEU A 372 -11.08 29.83 17.41
C LEU A 372 -10.87 30.41 18.82
N GLU A 373 -10.60 29.52 19.75
CA GLU A 373 -10.42 29.89 21.16
C GLU A 373 -9.30 29.06 21.80
N ARG A 374 -8.65 29.64 22.78
CA ARG A 374 -7.64 29.00 23.63
C ARG A 374 -8.33 27.96 24.51
N LEU A 375 -7.73 26.78 24.59
CA LEU A 375 -8.29 25.69 25.39
C LEU A 375 -8.09 25.89 26.89
N SER A 376 -7.23 26.84 27.29
CA SER A 376 -6.97 27.19 28.69
C SER A 376 -8.04 28.10 29.30
N ASP A 377 -8.53 29.11 28.55
CA ASP A 377 -9.40 30.18 29.08
C ASP A 377 -10.59 30.55 28.17
N GLY A 378 -10.74 29.89 27.00
CA GLY A 378 -11.83 30.12 26.06
C GLY A 378 -11.77 31.46 25.28
N LYS A 379 -10.69 32.21 25.38
CA LYS A 379 -10.54 33.47 24.65
C LYS A 379 -9.97 33.27 23.25
N ALA A 380 -10.33 34.17 22.33
CA ALA A 380 -9.73 34.21 21.02
C ALA A 380 -8.23 34.57 21.12
N PRO A 381 -7.31 33.79 20.52
CA PRO A 381 -5.89 34.12 20.53
C PRO A 381 -5.60 35.28 19.60
N LYS A 382 -4.69 36.20 20.04
CA LYS A 382 -4.21 37.34 19.23
C LYS A 382 -2.89 37.04 18.52
N GLU A 383 -2.08 36.16 19.08
CA GLU A 383 -0.77 35.78 18.55
C GLU A 383 -0.70 34.26 18.42
N ILE A 384 -0.63 33.75 17.19
CA ILE A 384 -0.52 32.30 16.90
C ILE A 384 0.80 32.02 16.20
N VAL A 385 1.49 31.00 16.67
CA VAL A 385 2.72 30.49 16.02
C VAL A 385 2.52 29.07 15.50
N PHE A 386 2.80 28.88 14.23
CA PHE A 386 2.86 27.54 13.60
C PHE A 386 4.31 27.06 13.54
N ILE A 387 4.54 25.81 13.93
CA ILE A 387 5.83 25.16 13.84
C ILE A 387 5.74 24.04 12.81
N GLN A 388 6.46 24.19 11.69
CA GLN A 388 6.49 23.21 10.60
C GLN A 388 7.43 22.04 10.88
N CYS A 389 7.19 20.92 10.19
CA CYS A 389 8.04 19.74 10.17
C CYS A 389 8.23 19.04 11.53
N VAL A 390 7.29 19.19 12.48
CA VAL A 390 7.38 18.52 13.78
C VAL A 390 7.35 17.00 13.60
N GLY A 391 8.49 16.35 13.82
CA GLY A 391 8.66 14.93 13.61
C GLY A 391 8.85 14.50 12.15
N SER A 392 8.90 15.45 11.19
CA SER A 392 9.23 15.18 9.78
C SER A 392 10.63 15.68 9.43
N ARG A 393 11.29 15.02 8.47
CA ARG A 393 12.62 15.41 7.97
C ARG A 393 13.67 15.40 9.10
N CYS A 394 13.49 14.51 10.06
CA CYS A 394 14.42 14.33 11.17
C CYS A 394 15.59 13.45 10.74
N SER A 395 16.78 13.78 11.25
CA SER A 395 18.00 12.98 11.10
C SER A 395 18.22 12.01 12.26
N ASP A 396 17.38 12.09 13.30
CA ASP A 396 17.43 11.26 14.51
C ASP A 396 16.22 10.29 14.56
N ASP A 397 16.27 9.34 15.51
CA ASP A 397 15.26 8.28 15.67
C ASP A 397 13.96 8.75 16.33
N ARG A 398 13.84 10.03 16.71
CA ARG A 398 12.63 10.59 17.32
C ARG A 398 11.54 10.80 16.27
N GLY A 399 11.92 11.11 15.04
CA GLY A 399 11.01 11.45 13.96
C GLY A 399 11.18 10.58 12.72
N LYS A 400 10.66 11.09 11.61
CA LYS A 400 10.68 10.45 10.29
C LYS A 400 11.66 11.17 9.37
N PRO A 401 12.47 10.44 8.59
CA PRO A 401 13.44 11.04 7.67
C PRO A 401 12.77 11.71 6.45
N TYR A 402 11.51 11.38 6.17
CA TYR A 402 10.78 11.89 5.01
C TYR A 402 9.96 13.14 5.32
N CYS A 403 9.56 13.84 4.26
CA CYS A 403 8.60 14.93 4.30
C CYS A 403 7.16 14.38 4.29
N SER A 404 6.30 14.88 5.18
CA SER A 404 4.87 14.53 5.21
C SER A 404 4.05 15.17 4.07
N LYS A 405 4.68 15.97 3.21
CA LYS A 405 4.17 16.52 1.95
C LYS A 405 3.02 17.53 2.07
N ILE A 406 2.07 17.33 2.98
CA ILE A 406 0.83 18.14 3.07
C ILE A 406 0.88 19.28 4.09
N CYS A 407 1.87 19.29 5.02
CA CYS A 407 1.87 20.23 6.14
C CYS A 407 2.03 21.70 5.72
N CYS A 408 2.84 22.02 4.73
CA CYS A 408 2.96 23.38 4.22
C CYS A 408 1.63 23.91 3.68
N MET A 409 0.89 23.07 2.98
CA MET A 409 -0.37 23.43 2.35
C MET A 409 -1.53 23.56 3.35
N TYR A 410 -1.67 22.62 4.30
CA TYR A 410 -2.72 22.79 5.30
C TYR A 410 -2.41 23.93 6.28
N THR A 411 -1.14 24.24 6.54
CA THR A 411 -0.78 25.42 7.32
C THR A 411 -1.14 26.70 6.57
N ALA A 412 -0.80 26.85 5.29
CA ALA A 412 -1.24 27.99 4.49
C ALA A 412 -2.77 28.13 4.52
N LYS A 413 -3.51 27.03 4.40
CA LYS A 413 -4.97 27.01 4.55
C LYS A 413 -5.42 27.53 5.92
N HIS A 414 -4.88 26.99 7.01
CA HIS A 414 -5.26 27.41 8.37
C HIS A 414 -4.99 28.88 8.59
N THR A 415 -3.80 29.35 8.18
CA THR A 415 -3.42 30.76 8.38
C THR A 415 -4.34 31.72 7.63
N MET A 416 -4.73 31.40 6.40
CA MET A 416 -5.70 32.18 5.63
C MET A 416 -7.08 32.19 6.29
N LEU A 417 -7.59 31.03 6.71
CA LEU A 417 -8.90 30.94 7.38
C LEU A 417 -8.93 31.69 8.71
N ILE A 418 -7.82 31.69 9.47
CA ILE A 418 -7.69 32.45 10.70
C ILE A 418 -7.70 33.93 10.39
N ARG A 419 -6.89 34.41 9.46
CA ARG A 419 -6.79 35.84 9.09
C ARG A 419 -8.06 36.38 8.46
N ASP A 420 -8.79 35.54 7.72
CA ASP A 420 -10.09 35.89 7.14
C ASP A 420 -11.16 36.13 8.22
N LYS A 421 -11.26 35.17 9.16
CA LYS A 421 -12.28 35.21 10.21
C LYS A 421 -11.91 36.10 11.43
N TYR A 422 -10.61 36.21 11.70
CA TYR A 422 -10.04 36.96 12.84
C TYR A 422 -8.93 37.90 12.34
N PRO A 423 -9.27 39.07 11.74
CA PRO A 423 -8.29 39.98 11.13
C PRO A 423 -7.26 40.54 12.11
N ASP A 424 -7.63 40.67 13.40
CA ASP A 424 -6.76 41.16 14.46
C ASP A 424 -5.79 40.11 15.03
N THR A 425 -5.89 38.85 14.60
CA THR A 425 -5.00 37.78 15.02
C THR A 425 -3.75 37.75 14.16
N ASN A 426 -2.58 37.96 14.75
CA ASN A 426 -1.30 37.82 14.07
C ASN A 426 -0.90 36.34 13.96
N VAL A 427 -0.43 35.95 12.79
CA VAL A 427 0.00 34.58 12.54
C VAL A 427 1.43 34.56 12.05
N THR A 428 2.26 33.77 12.72
CA THR A 428 3.67 33.51 12.34
C THR A 428 3.90 32.02 12.08
N VAL A 429 4.60 31.69 11.00
CA VAL A 429 4.94 30.34 10.62
C VAL A 429 6.45 30.16 10.57
N PHE A 430 7.00 29.31 11.42
CA PHE A 430 8.40 28.88 11.33
C PHE A 430 8.52 27.69 10.39
N TYR A 431 9.40 27.78 9.38
CA TYR A 431 9.55 26.78 8.33
C TYR A 431 11.02 26.55 7.92
N ILE A 432 11.33 25.35 7.46
CA ILE A 432 12.65 25.00 6.89
C ILE A 432 12.70 25.39 5.40
N ASP A 433 11.76 24.89 4.63
CA ASP A 433 11.42 25.28 3.26
C ASP A 433 9.91 25.05 3.05
N VAL A 434 9.30 25.80 2.13
CA VAL A 434 7.89 25.59 1.76
C VAL A 434 7.82 24.64 0.58
N ARG A 435 7.02 23.60 0.68
CA ARG A 435 6.78 22.62 -0.37
C ARG A 435 5.35 22.68 -0.86
N THR A 436 5.22 23.01 -2.14
CA THR A 436 3.95 23.23 -2.84
C THR A 436 3.84 22.29 -4.06
N PRO A 437 3.84 20.96 -3.87
CA PRO A 437 3.99 20.00 -4.97
C PRO A 437 2.66 19.71 -5.69
N GLY A 438 1.96 20.72 -6.19
CA GLY A 438 0.70 20.57 -6.89
C GLY A 438 0.31 21.77 -7.74
N LYS A 439 -0.70 21.58 -8.59
CA LYS A 439 -1.23 22.65 -9.44
C LYS A 439 -1.89 23.73 -8.57
N ASN A 440 -1.49 25.00 -8.76
CA ASN A 440 -1.94 26.19 -8.02
C ASN A 440 -1.54 26.19 -6.53
N PHE A 441 -0.61 25.32 -6.10
CA PHE A 441 -0.22 25.24 -4.70
C PHE A 441 0.74 26.38 -4.31
N ASP A 442 1.63 26.79 -5.23
CA ASP A 442 2.52 27.92 -5.00
C ASP A 442 1.74 29.22 -4.92
N GLU A 443 0.78 29.45 -5.81
CA GLU A 443 -0.13 30.58 -5.80
C GLU A 443 -0.97 30.61 -4.51
N PHE A 444 -1.42 29.46 -4.03
CA PHE A 444 -2.15 29.34 -2.78
C PHE A 444 -1.28 29.75 -1.57
N TYR A 445 -0.02 29.32 -1.54
CA TYR A 445 0.93 29.76 -0.52
C TYR A 445 1.20 31.26 -0.60
N ARG A 446 1.43 31.81 -1.80
CA ARG A 446 1.64 33.25 -2.00
C ARG A 446 0.45 34.07 -1.50
N ARG A 447 -0.77 33.62 -1.72
CA ARG A 447 -1.98 34.26 -1.16
C ARG A 447 -1.91 34.41 0.37
N ALA A 448 -1.46 33.39 1.08
CA ALA A 448 -1.32 33.47 2.53
C ALA A 448 -0.35 34.59 2.95
N VAL A 449 0.76 34.76 2.22
CA VAL A 449 1.75 35.79 2.49
C VAL A 449 1.28 37.17 2.04
N GLU A 450 0.86 37.33 0.78
CA GLU A 450 0.63 38.63 0.14
C GLU A 450 -0.73 39.24 0.46
N GLN A 451 -1.79 38.42 0.55
CA GLN A 451 -3.15 38.90 0.76
C GLN A 451 -3.59 38.84 2.22
N TYR A 452 -3.13 37.81 2.94
CA TYR A 452 -3.51 37.61 4.36
C TYR A 452 -2.44 38.05 5.35
N ASN A 453 -1.29 38.61 4.87
CA ASN A 453 -0.19 39.11 5.67
C ASN A 453 0.29 38.11 6.74
N VAL A 454 0.41 36.84 6.38
CA VAL A 454 0.96 35.82 7.27
C VAL A 454 2.48 35.94 7.29
N ASN A 455 3.04 36.04 8.49
CA ASN A 455 4.49 36.18 8.68
C ASN A 455 5.17 34.82 8.60
N TYR A 456 5.98 34.59 7.56
CA TYR A 456 6.78 33.37 7.38
C TYR A 456 8.24 33.64 7.74
N ILE A 457 8.75 32.94 8.77
CA ILE A 457 10.14 33.00 9.24
C ILE A 457 10.88 31.74 8.84
N LYS A 458 11.88 31.86 7.97
CA LYS A 458 12.73 30.74 7.61
C LYS A 458 13.68 30.38 8.74
N GLY A 459 13.36 29.33 9.48
CA GLY A 459 14.12 28.94 10.65
C GLY A 459 13.49 27.78 11.41
N GLN A 460 14.04 27.51 12.56
CA GLN A 460 13.57 26.42 13.43
C GLN A 460 13.27 26.96 14.83
N VAL A 461 12.25 26.39 15.43
CA VAL A 461 11.94 26.60 16.85
C VAL A 461 12.69 25.56 17.67
N GLY A 462 13.52 26.00 18.57
CA GLY A 462 14.24 25.15 19.51
C GLY A 462 13.42 24.79 20.75
N LYS A 463 12.56 25.74 21.22
CA LYS A 463 11.79 25.53 22.44
C LYS A 463 10.52 26.38 22.50
N VAL A 464 9.49 25.85 23.15
CA VAL A 464 8.29 26.58 23.59
C VAL A 464 8.22 26.50 25.10
N ILE A 465 8.10 27.66 25.77
CA ILE A 465 8.15 27.76 27.22
C ILE A 465 6.83 28.39 27.71
N PRO A 466 5.98 27.66 28.45
CA PRO A 466 4.81 28.23 29.12
C PRO A 466 5.20 29.30 30.12
N GLN A 467 4.49 30.44 30.08
CA GLN A 467 4.73 31.58 30.95
C GLN A 467 3.68 31.65 32.08
N PRO A 468 4.01 32.26 33.23
CA PRO A 468 3.08 32.38 34.36
C PRO A 468 1.78 33.13 34.02
N ASP A 469 1.81 34.01 33.02
CA ASP A 469 0.65 34.81 32.57
C ASP A 469 -0.25 34.01 31.59
N GLY A 470 0.05 32.71 31.37
CA GLY A 470 -0.71 31.84 30.49
C GLY A 470 -0.36 31.98 29.01
N THR A 471 0.67 32.78 28.67
CA THR A 471 1.19 32.85 27.30
C THR A 471 2.32 31.82 27.08
N LEU A 472 2.80 31.73 25.84
CA LEU A 472 3.86 30.83 25.42
C LEU A 472 5.02 31.67 24.84
N LEU A 473 6.24 31.48 25.36
CA LEU A 473 7.43 32.06 24.77
C LEU A 473 8.04 31.04 23.77
N VAL A 474 7.99 31.38 22.50
CA VAL A 474 8.57 30.59 21.42
C VAL A 474 9.99 31.10 21.16
N GLN A 475 10.98 30.22 21.36
CA GLN A 475 12.39 30.49 21.07
C GLN A 475 12.77 29.79 19.76
N GLY A 476 13.22 30.56 18.79
CA GLY A 476 13.60 30.08 17.48
C GLY A 476 14.74 30.87 16.87
N SER A 477 15.08 30.56 15.66
CA SER A 477 16.06 31.28 14.84
C SER A 477 15.43 31.75 13.53
N ASP A 478 15.83 32.93 13.08
CA ASP A 478 15.65 33.40 11.71
C ASP A 478 16.98 33.19 10.96
N LEU A 479 16.98 32.28 9.99
CA LEU A 479 18.17 31.95 9.24
C LEU A 479 18.48 32.93 8.11
N LEU A 480 17.52 33.78 7.72
CA LEU A 480 17.75 34.82 6.71
C LEU A 480 18.41 36.03 7.34
N ASP A 481 17.93 36.46 8.50
CA ASP A 481 18.47 37.59 9.24
C ASP A 481 19.60 37.20 10.21
N ASN A 482 19.88 35.91 10.35
CA ASN A 482 20.84 35.35 11.32
C ASN A 482 20.62 35.85 12.76
N LYS A 483 19.36 35.82 13.22
CA LYS A 483 18.94 36.30 14.53
C LYS A 483 18.25 35.22 15.34
N GLN A 484 18.39 35.29 16.66
CA GLN A 484 17.50 34.58 17.57
C GLN A 484 16.17 35.33 17.70
N ILE A 485 15.08 34.57 17.67
CA ILE A 485 13.71 35.07 17.80
C ILE A 485 13.13 34.59 19.13
N PHE A 486 12.58 35.55 19.88
CA PHE A 486 11.79 35.29 21.07
C PHE A 486 10.40 35.89 20.84
N LYS A 487 9.44 35.02 20.51
CA LYS A 487 8.09 35.45 20.19
C LYS A 487 7.11 35.00 21.26
N LYS A 488 6.35 35.93 21.80
CA LYS A 488 5.22 35.64 22.68
C LYS A 488 4.04 35.22 21.84
N ALA A 489 3.39 34.11 22.23
CA ALA A 489 2.23 33.55 21.55
C ALA A 489 1.13 33.22 22.55
N ASP A 490 -0.12 33.31 22.11
CA ASP A 490 -1.29 32.85 22.84
C ASP A 490 -1.60 31.38 22.53
N MET A 491 -1.23 30.95 21.34
CA MET A 491 -1.42 29.57 20.88
C MET A 491 -0.25 29.15 19.97
N VAL A 492 0.17 27.88 20.10
CA VAL A 492 1.17 27.28 19.24
C VAL A 492 0.54 26.07 18.54
N VAL A 493 0.71 25.99 17.22
CA VAL A 493 0.19 24.90 16.38
C VAL A 493 1.33 24.09 15.80
N LEU A 494 1.36 22.80 16.09
CA LEU A 494 2.38 21.86 15.66
C LEU A 494 1.95 21.16 14.38
N ALA A 495 2.69 21.37 13.29
CA ALA A 495 2.50 20.66 12.03
C ALA A 495 3.21 19.30 12.07
N THR A 496 2.51 18.30 12.58
CA THR A 496 3.04 16.99 12.91
C THR A 496 3.24 16.08 11.70
N ALA A 497 4.24 15.19 11.79
CA ALA A 497 4.50 14.18 10.77
C ALA A 497 3.34 13.20 10.59
N ILE A 498 3.18 12.73 9.35
CA ILE A 498 2.32 11.61 8.98
C ILE A 498 3.08 10.31 9.16
N GLU A 499 2.44 9.33 9.78
CA GLU A 499 2.92 7.95 9.90
C GLU A 499 1.94 7.00 9.21
N PRO A 500 2.42 5.83 8.72
CA PRO A 500 1.53 4.76 8.30
C PRO A 500 0.57 4.36 9.42
N ASN A 501 -0.61 3.85 9.03
CA ASN A 501 -1.55 3.32 10.01
C ASN A 501 -0.85 2.29 10.93
N PRO A 502 -1.08 2.32 12.26
CA PRO A 502 -0.43 1.39 13.20
C PRO A 502 -0.60 -0.10 12.87
N ASP A 503 -1.72 -0.46 12.22
CA ASP A 503 -2.01 -1.86 11.84
C ASP A 503 -1.32 -2.29 10.53
N VAL A 504 -0.54 -1.42 9.87
CA VAL A 504 0.04 -1.69 8.55
C VAL A 504 0.88 -2.97 8.52
N ARG A 505 1.67 -3.23 9.56
CA ARG A 505 2.49 -4.47 9.64
C ARG A 505 1.63 -5.72 9.71
N LYS A 506 0.55 -5.70 10.52
CA LYS A 506 -0.43 -6.80 10.62
C LYS A 506 -1.07 -7.06 9.25
N ILE A 507 -1.50 -6.00 8.57
CA ILE A 507 -2.14 -6.07 7.25
C ILE A 507 -1.15 -6.57 6.20
N ALA A 508 0.07 -6.04 6.17
CA ALA A 508 1.12 -6.46 5.25
C ALA A 508 1.46 -7.95 5.40
N THR A 509 1.62 -8.43 6.63
CA THR A 509 1.87 -9.86 6.91
C THR A 509 0.70 -10.73 6.44
N MET A 510 -0.54 -10.32 6.74
CA MET A 510 -1.74 -11.06 6.35
C MET A 510 -1.93 -11.15 4.83
N LEU A 511 -1.55 -10.09 4.10
CA LEU A 511 -1.62 -10.01 2.64
C LEU A 511 -0.35 -10.49 1.93
N THR A 512 0.67 -10.90 2.67
CA THR A 512 2.02 -11.18 2.13
C THR A 512 2.53 -10.01 1.27
N ALA A 513 2.21 -8.77 1.68
CA ALA A 513 2.60 -7.54 1.02
C ALA A 513 3.90 -6.98 1.64
N SER A 514 4.70 -6.30 0.83
CA SER A 514 5.95 -5.68 1.30
C SER A 514 5.71 -4.30 1.89
N ILE A 515 6.52 -3.93 2.86
CA ILE A 515 6.62 -2.59 3.42
C ILE A 515 8.02 -2.03 3.23
N ASP A 516 8.13 -0.70 3.11
CA ASP A 516 9.41 -0.01 3.02
C ASP A 516 10.05 0.20 4.42
N THR A 517 11.22 0.82 4.45
CA THR A 517 11.94 1.16 5.68
C THR A 517 11.17 2.10 6.60
N ASN A 518 10.19 2.82 6.09
CA ASN A 518 9.32 3.75 6.81
C ASN A 518 7.97 3.13 7.21
N ASN A 519 7.78 1.84 6.92
CA ASN A 519 6.56 1.07 7.12
C ASN A 519 5.38 1.46 6.23
N PHE A 520 5.59 2.14 5.10
CA PHE A 520 4.56 2.25 4.07
C PHE A 520 4.51 0.98 3.22
N LEU A 521 3.34 0.64 2.70
CA LEU A 521 3.21 -0.47 1.74
C LEU A 521 3.95 -0.12 0.45
N THR A 522 4.72 -1.08 -0.08
CA THR A 522 5.57 -0.86 -1.24
C THR A 522 4.86 -1.28 -2.52
N GLU A 523 4.94 -0.43 -3.52
CA GLU A 523 4.48 -0.72 -4.88
C GLU A 523 5.45 -1.67 -5.63
N ALA A 524 4.92 -2.39 -6.62
CA ALA A 524 5.71 -3.31 -7.44
C ALA A 524 6.77 -2.59 -8.29
N HIS A 525 6.51 -1.36 -8.69
CA HIS A 525 7.47 -0.48 -9.39
C HIS A 525 7.00 0.97 -9.34
N ALA A 526 7.83 1.85 -8.79
CA ALA A 526 7.48 3.26 -8.53
C ALA A 526 6.97 4.05 -9.74
N LYS A 527 7.43 3.74 -10.95
CA LYS A 527 7.06 4.45 -12.19
C LYS A 527 6.07 3.69 -13.07
N LEU A 528 6.20 2.36 -13.16
CA LEU A 528 5.46 1.55 -14.14
C LEU A 528 4.27 0.80 -13.52
N ARG A 529 4.31 0.54 -12.21
CA ARG A 529 3.28 -0.18 -11.46
C ARG A 529 3.06 0.46 -10.08
N PRO A 530 2.66 1.75 -10.02
CA PRO A 530 2.65 2.53 -8.79
C PRO A 530 1.48 2.21 -7.86
N VAL A 531 0.48 1.47 -8.32
CA VAL A 531 -0.73 1.11 -7.54
C VAL A 531 -0.86 -0.40 -7.30
N GLU A 532 0.01 -1.21 -7.90
CA GLU A 532 0.05 -2.66 -7.66
C GLU A 532 1.11 -2.96 -6.59
N SER A 533 0.81 -3.82 -5.64
CA SER A 533 1.83 -4.37 -4.75
C SER A 533 2.69 -5.43 -5.46
N PRO A 534 3.84 -5.84 -4.93
CA PRO A 534 4.59 -6.99 -5.45
C PRO A 534 3.76 -8.28 -5.45
N THR A 535 2.79 -8.40 -4.54
CA THR A 535 1.88 -9.54 -4.45
C THR A 535 0.71 -9.35 -5.43
N ALA A 536 0.54 -10.30 -6.35
CA ALA A 536 -0.49 -10.23 -7.38
C ALA A 536 -1.91 -10.18 -6.79
N GLY A 537 -2.76 -9.33 -7.35
CA GLY A 537 -4.15 -9.14 -6.91
C GLY A 537 -4.33 -8.21 -5.72
N ILE A 538 -3.24 -7.68 -5.15
CA ILE A 538 -3.25 -6.69 -4.07
C ILE A 538 -2.88 -5.33 -4.66
N PHE A 539 -3.74 -4.32 -4.44
CA PHE A 539 -3.59 -2.97 -4.95
C PHE A 539 -3.52 -1.96 -3.80
N LEU A 540 -2.87 -0.82 -4.05
CA LEU A 540 -2.60 0.22 -3.06
C LEU A 540 -3.33 1.51 -3.45
N SER A 541 -4.05 2.10 -2.49
CA SER A 541 -4.81 3.33 -2.70
C SER A 541 -4.59 4.32 -1.54
N GLY A 542 -4.14 5.53 -1.86
CA GLY A 542 -3.96 6.63 -0.91
C GLY A 542 -2.71 6.51 -0.04
N VAL A 543 -2.78 7.08 1.16
CA VAL A 543 -1.61 7.30 2.03
C VAL A 543 -0.99 6.02 2.59
N CYS A 544 -1.64 4.88 2.49
CA CYS A 544 -1.03 3.60 2.90
C CYS A 544 0.29 3.30 2.16
N GLN A 545 0.50 3.87 0.97
CA GLN A 545 1.71 3.73 0.15
C GLN A 545 2.73 4.87 0.37
N GLY A 546 2.28 6.01 0.90
CA GLY A 546 3.14 7.17 1.18
C GLY A 546 2.34 8.46 1.30
N PRO A 547 2.93 9.54 1.89
CA PRO A 547 2.25 10.81 2.09
C PRO A 547 1.67 11.39 0.79
N LYS A 548 0.38 11.75 0.81
CA LYS A 548 -0.39 12.31 -0.32
C LYS A 548 -1.45 13.28 0.18
N ASP A 549 -1.81 14.24 -0.66
CA ASP A 549 -3.00 15.07 -0.48
C ASP A 549 -4.28 14.38 -0.98
N ILE A 550 -5.42 15.06 -0.86
CA ILE A 550 -6.72 14.53 -1.28
C ILE A 550 -6.80 14.35 -2.80
N PRO A 551 -6.43 15.35 -3.65
CA PRO A 551 -6.42 15.19 -5.10
C PRO A 551 -5.56 14.00 -5.58
N GLU A 552 -4.36 13.85 -5.06
CA GLU A 552 -3.48 12.72 -5.38
C GLU A 552 -4.06 11.38 -4.90
N THR A 553 -4.68 11.40 -3.71
CA THR A 553 -5.34 10.21 -3.16
C THR A 553 -6.47 9.74 -4.04
N VAL A 554 -7.32 10.66 -4.52
CA VAL A 554 -8.45 10.36 -5.42
C VAL A 554 -7.94 9.88 -6.79
N ALA A 555 -6.91 10.52 -7.35
CA ALA A 555 -6.30 10.08 -8.61
C ALA A 555 -5.72 8.66 -8.49
N GLN A 556 -5.03 8.36 -7.39
CA GLN A 556 -4.50 7.02 -7.15
C GLN A 556 -5.62 5.99 -6.89
N ALA A 557 -6.71 6.39 -6.25
CA ALA A 557 -7.88 5.53 -6.04
C ALA A 557 -8.47 5.07 -7.38
N GLY A 558 -8.68 5.99 -8.33
CA GLY A 558 -9.10 5.65 -9.68
C GLY A 558 -8.11 4.74 -10.42
N ALA A 559 -6.80 4.99 -10.28
CA ALA A 559 -5.78 4.12 -10.86
C ALA A 559 -5.81 2.70 -10.28
N ALA A 560 -5.97 2.55 -8.95
CA ALA A 560 -6.10 1.26 -8.29
C ALA A 560 -7.39 0.54 -8.71
N ALA A 561 -8.50 1.28 -8.83
CA ALA A 561 -9.78 0.75 -9.30
C ALA A 561 -9.66 0.19 -10.73
N VAL A 562 -9.06 0.93 -11.67
CA VAL A 562 -8.85 0.47 -13.06
C VAL A 562 -8.03 -0.81 -13.10
N LYS A 563 -7.00 -0.95 -12.26
CA LYS A 563 -6.19 -2.17 -12.19
C LYS A 563 -6.97 -3.34 -11.60
N ALA A 564 -7.78 -3.11 -10.57
CA ALA A 564 -8.66 -4.12 -10.01
C ALA A 564 -9.74 -4.56 -11.02
N ILE A 565 -10.38 -3.61 -11.72
CA ILE A 565 -11.34 -3.86 -12.79
C ILE A 565 -10.71 -4.72 -13.90
N GLY A 566 -9.47 -4.37 -14.35
CA GLY A 566 -8.76 -5.12 -15.36
C GLY A 566 -8.43 -6.58 -14.96
N LEU A 567 -8.35 -6.85 -13.65
CA LEU A 567 -8.25 -8.21 -13.11
C LEU A 567 -9.63 -8.87 -13.09
N LEU A 568 -10.64 -8.20 -12.52
CA LEU A 568 -11.99 -8.73 -12.38
C LEU A 568 -12.70 -8.97 -13.72
N ALA A 569 -12.34 -8.24 -14.78
CA ALA A 569 -12.90 -8.40 -16.12
C ALA A 569 -12.56 -9.77 -16.76
N LYS A 570 -11.48 -10.40 -16.31
CA LYS A 570 -11.06 -11.71 -16.82
C LYS A 570 -11.89 -12.82 -16.18
N ASP A 571 -12.38 -13.77 -16.97
CA ASP A 571 -13.07 -14.96 -16.44
C ASP A 571 -12.09 -15.95 -15.80
N LYS A 572 -10.88 -16.01 -16.36
CA LYS A 572 -9.81 -16.86 -15.89
C LYS A 572 -8.48 -16.11 -15.90
N LEU A 573 -7.62 -16.44 -14.95
CA LEU A 573 -6.22 -16.04 -14.91
C LEU A 573 -5.34 -17.20 -15.31
N THR A 574 -4.34 -16.90 -16.12
CA THR A 574 -3.27 -17.83 -16.43
C THR A 574 -2.25 -17.79 -15.29
N THR A 575 -2.01 -18.93 -14.64
CA THR A 575 -1.01 -19.04 -13.57
C THR A 575 0.38 -19.26 -14.15
N ASN A 576 1.42 -18.78 -13.47
CA ASN A 576 2.81 -19.06 -13.85
C ASN A 576 3.08 -20.56 -13.65
N PRO A 577 3.50 -21.32 -14.66
CA PRO A 577 3.79 -22.75 -14.53
C PRO A 577 5.14 -23.05 -13.87
N CYS A 578 5.98 -22.03 -13.60
CA CYS A 578 7.23 -22.20 -12.84
C CYS A 578 6.92 -22.45 -11.35
N THR A 579 6.24 -23.55 -11.06
CA THR A 579 5.81 -23.95 -9.71
C THR A 579 6.61 -25.15 -9.22
N ALA A 580 6.61 -25.36 -7.89
CA ALA A 580 7.20 -26.55 -7.32
C ALA A 580 6.45 -27.81 -7.79
N LYS A 581 7.19 -28.91 -7.92
CA LYS A 581 6.67 -30.23 -8.25
C LYS A 581 7.31 -31.26 -7.32
N SER A 582 6.53 -32.21 -6.83
CA SER A 582 7.02 -33.33 -6.04
C SER A 582 7.25 -34.55 -6.92
N ASP A 583 8.38 -35.21 -6.73
CA ASP A 583 8.60 -36.57 -7.21
C ASP A 583 8.03 -37.54 -6.17
N GLU A 584 6.99 -38.30 -6.59
CA GLU A 584 6.26 -39.21 -5.69
C GLU A 584 7.12 -40.42 -5.26
N LEU A 585 8.10 -40.80 -6.07
CA LEU A 585 9.02 -41.92 -5.75
C LEU A 585 10.03 -41.52 -4.68
N LEU A 586 10.49 -40.27 -4.69
CA LEU A 586 11.48 -39.75 -3.72
C LEU A 586 10.84 -39.16 -2.48
N CYS A 587 9.52 -38.92 -2.47
CA CYS A 587 8.84 -38.24 -1.38
C CYS A 587 8.61 -39.14 -0.17
N ASN A 588 9.17 -38.74 0.99
CA ASN A 588 9.03 -39.47 2.25
C ASN A 588 7.84 -39.00 3.12
N GLY A 589 7.02 -38.07 2.67
CA GLY A 589 5.87 -37.55 3.42
C GLY A 589 6.21 -36.81 4.71
N CYS A 590 7.45 -36.32 4.89
CA CYS A 590 8.01 -35.80 6.14
C CYS A 590 7.46 -34.42 6.58
N SER A 591 6.69 -33.75 5.75
CA SER A 591 6.05 -32.43 5.99
C SER A 591 6.98 -31.22 6.01
N THR A 592 8.29 -31.37 5.83
CA THR A 592 9.25 -30.24 5.86
C THR A 592 8.92 -29.18 4.82
N CYS A 593 8.60 -29.56 3.59
CA CYS A 593 8.25 -28.64 2.51
C CYS A 593 6.99 -27.82 2.78
N ALA A 594 5.96 -28.37 3.44
CA ALA A 594 4.76 -27.62 3.83
C ALA A 594 5.04 -26.64 4.97
N ASN A 595 5.86 -27.03 5.95
CA ASN A 595 6.18 -26.20 7.09
C ASN A 595 6.98 -24.94 6.70
N VAL A 596 7.79 -25.00 5.64
CA VAL A 596 8.56 -23.85 5.15
C VAL A 596 7.83 -23.04 4.08
N CYS A 597 6.68 -23.51 3.59
CA CYS A 597 5.95 -22.84 2.52
C CYS A 597 5.19 -21.61 3.06
N PRO A 598 5.61 -20.36 2.74
CA PRO A 598 4.95 -19.16 3.26
C PRO A 598 3.55 -18.95 2.65
N TYR A 599 3.23 -19.66 1.56
CA TYR A 599 1.96 -19.53 0.83
C TYR A 599 0.95 -20.65 1.14
N GLY A 600 1.31 -21.62 1.99
CA GLY A 600 0.45 -22.77 2.27
C GLY A 600 0.10 -23.59 1.04
N ALA A 601 0.97 -23.61 0.03
CA ALA A 601 0.72 -24.22 -1.27
C ALA A 601 0.92 -25.75 -1.29
N ILE A 602 1.30 -26.39 -0.19
CA ILE A 602 1.66 -27.81 -0.16
C ILE A 602 0.75 -28.53 0.83
N SER A 603 0.05 -29.52 0.33
CA SER A 603 -0.76 -30.49 1.08
C SER A 603 -0.20 -31.91 0.91
N TYR A 604 -0.86 -32.89 1.51
CA TYR A 604 -0.47 -34.30 1.42
C TYR A 604 -1.66 -35.16 1.02
N GLU A 605 -1.36 -36.13 0.17
CA GLU A 605 -2.34 -37.17 -0.24
C GLU A 605 -1.70 -38.53 -0.11
N GLU A 606 -2.52 -39.54 0.16
CA GLU A 606 -2.13 -40.93 0.02
C GLU A 606 -2.28 -41.37 -1.42
N LYS A 607 -1.18 -41.78 -2.07
CA LYS A 607 -1.17 -42.23 -3.46
C LYS A 607 -0.58 -43.63 -3.58
N GLN A 608 -1.10 -44.37 -4.54
CA GLN A 608 -0.50 -45.64 -4.96
C GLN A 608 0.74 -45.35 -5.82
N VAL A 609 1.90 -45.62 -5.29
CA VAL A 609 3.18 -45.43 -5.97
C VAL A 609 3.71 -46.77 -6.42
N ASN A 610 4.20 -46.87 -7.66
CA ASN A 610 4.83 -48.08 -8.18
C ASN A 610 6.35 -47.89 -8.17
N ASP A 611 7.00 -48.49 -7.21
CA ASP A 611 8.45 -48.45 -7.05
C ASP A 611 9.06 -49.78 -7.48
N HIS A 612 9.71 -49.76 -8.65
CA HIS A 612 10.32 -50.96 -9.25
C HIS A 612 9.41 -52.20 -9.32
N GLY A 613 8.09 -52.00 -9.58
CA GLY A 613 7.10 -53.09 -9.69
C GLY A 613 6.38 -53.39 -8.37
N ILE A 614 6.79 -52.82 -7.26
CA ILE A 614 6.11 -52.91 -5.96
C ILE A 614 5.11 -51.76 -5.85
N ARG A 615 3.82 -52.10 -5.69
CA ARG A 615 2.77 -51.09 -5.44
C ARG A 615 2.60 -50.93 -3.95
N GLU A 616 2.82 -49.71 -3.49
CA GLU A 616 2.58 -49.34 -2.10
C GLU A 616 1.83 -48.02 -1.97
N THR A 617 1.10 -47.83 -0.89
CA THR A 617 0.46 -46.57 -0.57
C THR A 617 1.45 -45.70 0.18
N ARG A 618 1.81 -44.56 -0.39
CA ARG A 618 2.69 -43.57 0.23
C ARG A 618 1.95 -42.26 0.43
N ARG A 619 2.20 -41.60 1.56
CA ARG A 619 1.83 -40.22 1.78
C ARG A 619 2.81 -39.30 1.03
N VAL A 620 2.34 -38.58 0.03
CA VAL A 620 3.16 -37.74 -0.84
C VAL A 620 2.73 -36.28 -0.79
N ALA A 621 3.68 -35.37 -0.98
CA ALA A 621 3.41 -33.95 -1.06
C ALA A 621 2.72 -33.61 -2.39
N VAL A 622 1.66 -32.83 -2.34
CA VAL A 622 0.94 -32.32 -3.50
C VAL A 622 0.99 -30.79 -3.48
N VAL A 623 1.40 -30.22 -4.61
CA VAL A 623 1.54 -28.76 -4.75
C VAL A 623 0.30 -28.19 -5.41
N ASN A 624 -0.36 -27.25 -4.73
CA ASN A 624 -1.38 -26.41 -5.35
C ASN A 624 -0.69 -25.34 -6.22
N THR A 625 -0.70 -25.55 -7.55
CA THR A 625 -0.01 -24.68 -8.51
C THR A 625 -0.60 -23.26 -8.58
N ALA A 626 -1.85 -23.05 -8.15
CA ALA A 626 -2.47 -21.73 -8.08
C ALA A 626 -1.98 -20.91 -6.88
N LEU A 627 -1.63 -21.57 -5.76
CA LEU A 627 -1.04 -20.95 -4.58
C LEU A 627 0.48 -20.80 -4.68
N CYS A 628 1.15 -21.69 -5.40
CA CYS A 628 2.60 -21.73 -5.48
C CYS A 628 3.15 -20.51 -6.23
N GLN A 629 4.01 -19.72 -5.55
CA GLN A 629 4.66 -18.55 -6.14
C GLN A 629 6.07 -18.86 -6.71
N GLY A 630 6.46 -20.12 -6.81
CA GLY A 630 7.75 -20.49 -7.38
C GLY A 630 8.97 -20.02 -6.59
N CYS A 631 8.85 -19.77 -5.29
CA CYS A 631 9.92 -19.18 -4.47
C CYS A 631 11.10 -20.13 -4.16
N GLY A 632 10.94 -21.44 -4.39
CA GLY A 632 11.99 -22.46 -4.19
C GLY A 632 12.28 -22.86 -2.73
N ALA A 633 11.66 -22.26 -1.71
CA ALA A 633 11.93 -22.59 -0.31
C ALA A 633 11.76 -24.09 0.00
N CYS A 634 10.77 -24.73 -0.59
CA CYS A 634 10.49 -26.16 -0.43
C CYS A 634 11.56 -27.05 -1.08
N THR A 635 12.20 -26.61 -2.16
CA THR A 635 13.24 -27.40 -2.86
C THR A 635 14.51 -27.47 -2.01
N VAL A 636 14.90 -26.32 -1.42
CA VAL A 636 16.05 -26.25 -0.52
C VAL A 636 15.83 -27.04 0.77
N ALA A 637 14.60 -27.03 1.31
CA ALA A 637 14.28 -27.67 2.58
C ALA A 637 14.02 -29.18 2.47
N CYS A 638 13.86 -29.74 1.25
CA CYS A 638 13.52 -31.15 1.04
C CYS A 638 14.72 -32.08 1.31
N PRO A 639 14.72 -32.91 2.37
CA PRO A 639 15.87 -33.74 2.69
C PRO A 639 16.08 -34.90 1.71
N SER A 640 15.02 -35.35 1.02
CA SER A 640 15.11 -36.43 0.03
C SER A 640 15.33 -35.95 -1.40
N GLY A 641 15.33 -34.62 -1.64
CA GLY A 641 15.42 -34.04 -2.98
C GLY A 641 14.17 -34.26 -3.84
N ALA A 642 13.05 -34.70 -3.24
CA ALA A 642 11.80 -34.96 -3.96
C ALA A 642 11.13 -33.69 -4.49
N MET A 643 11.38 -32.54 -3.89
CA MET A 643 10.81 -31.25 -4.33
C MET A 643 11.76 -30.58 -5.32
N ASP A 644 11.25 -30.25 -6.50
CA ASP A 644 11.97 -29.52 -7.53
C ASP A 644 11.12 -28.37 -8.07
N LEU A 645 11.73 -27.40 -8.75
CA LEU A 645 11.05 -26.23 -9.29
C LEU A 645 11.03 -26.29 -10.82
N GLN A 646 9.84 -26.29 -11.41
CA GLN A 646 9.69 -26.30 -12.86
C GLN A 646 10.29 -25.01 -13.47
N GLY A 647 11.14 -25.16 -14.49
CA GLY A 647 11.88 -24.07 -15.13
C GLY A 647 13.11 -23.58 -14.36
N PHE A 648 13.32 -24.06 -13.12
CA PHE A 648 14.49 -23.80 -12.27
C PHE A 648 14.88 -25.04 -11.46
N SER A 649 14.90 -26.19 -12.12
CA SER A 649 15.26 -27.44 -11.47
C SER A 649 16.74 -27.43 -11.01
N ASN A 650 17.06 -28.24 -9.99
CA ASN A 650 18.43 -28.40 -9.55
C ASN A 650 19.38 -28.75 -10.71
N ARG A 651 18.91 -29.58 -11.64
CA ARG A 651 19.68 -29.96 -12.83
C ARG A 651 19.96 -28.78 -13.76
N GLN A 652 19.00 -27.87 -13.94
CA GLN A 652 19.18 -26.65 -14.73
C GLN A 652 20.18 -25.70 -14.05
N ILE A 653 20.05 -25.48 -12.73
CA ILE A 653 20.96 -24.60 -11.96
C ILE A 653 22.39 -25.15 -12.00
N ILE A 654 22.60 -26.45 -11.80
CA ILE A 654 23.92 -27.08 -11.89
C ILE A 654 24.52 -26.89 -13.28
N ALA A 655 23.72 -27.05 -14.33
CA ALA A 655 24.22 -26.83 -15.71
C ALA A 655 24.64 -25.37 -15.96
N GLU A 656 23.92 -24.39 -15.39
CA GLU A 656 24.37 -22.99 -15.43
C GLU A 656 25.70 -22.77 -14.71
N VAL A 657 25.85 -23.33 -13.49
CA VAL A 657 27.09 -23.26 -12.72
C VAL A 657 28.26 -23.91 -13.50
N ASP A 658 28.06 -25.10 -14.04
CA ASP A 658 29.07 -25.78 -14.86
C ASP A 658 29.50 -24.95 -16.09
N ALA A 659 28.52 -24.25 -16.73
CA ALA A 659 28.79 -23.39 -17.87
C ALA A 659 29.54 -22.10 -17.51
N ILE A 660 29.33 -21.58 -16.30
CA ILE A 660 30.05 -20.41 -15.77
C ILE A 660 31.49 -20.75 -15.41
N CYS A 661 31.74 -21.96 -14.93
CA CYS A 661 33.07 -22.41 -14.50
C CYS A 661 33.98 -22.87 -15.65
N ARG A 662 33.46 -22.97 -16.87
CA ARG A 662 34.23 -23.29 -18.09
C ARG A 662 34.88 -22.04 -18.68
#